data_7dd191e644a1a1a6d4792c82b6f29a5e
#
_entry.id   7dd191e644a1a1a6d4792c82b6f29a5e
#
_cell.length_a   1.000
_cell.length_b   1.000
_cell.length_c   1.000
_cell.angle_alpha   90.00
_cell.angle_beta   90.00
_cell.angle_gamma   90.00
#
_symmetry.space_group_name_H-M   'P 1'
#
loop_
_entity.id
_entity.type
_entity.pdbx_description
1 polymer ?
#
loop_
_entity_poly.entity_id
_entity_poly.type
_entity_poly.pdbx_seq_one_letter_code
_entity_poly.pdbx_strand_id
1 'polypeptide(L)'
;MNPLKALLVSALALPALAVFADHERSGNSVTVHPSSGAARTVRLQVVNDRIIRVEQTPASEIPKKKTSLVVIPQGATPSFTVEEDAQAVHVRATGISATVTKSDGHVAFFDAHGKPLLAEKHKAFQPFVSPQTQLPETYRPSSPEEIGWGKDRDAHILSLDDRTGWSWNVRFSSPDDEAIYGLGQHQSEEMNYKGRNEELFQYNTKVSVPFVVSTAGYGLLWDSYSYGRWGNPSGYRQLGDIFRLYDRDGNPGQLTGTYTEASGQQVVRGEDSLYYENSREIPRLPQGFALNGSHVVYDGFLEAPASGMFHFILYYAGYVKVWLDGHLVVPERWRTAWNPNAYKFQASLLEGRRTPLRIEWKPGGDVSYCGLRAATLQDADAQREVSIWAEMDRDMDYYVIAGDNIDSIISGYRTLTGKSQVMPKWSLGFWQSRERYKTQEELTSTLSELRRRRIPVDVMVQDWNYWRDDQWGSHEFDPVRYPDPQAMFDSVHQAGARLMISCWPKFYCGTEHYRELDAKGWIYRQAVTDSIYDWLGYMGSFYDAYSKGARKMFWQQMDEHLYTPFGKSMDAWWMDASEPNVRDCTPIDYRKLLCGPTALGTSDEYFNAYSIVNADAIYNGQRSTNPRRRVFLLTRSGFAGQQRYGTATWSGDIATRWEDMRAQATAGLNFSMAGIPFWGMDIGGFCVENRYVKAAAGAGDTATTESDDLAEWRELQARWHEMGCFVPLFRTHGQWPFREAWHIAPEGHPAYEAIVAHDRLRYRLMPYLYSMAGWVHFRDYTMMRALPMDFAGQPWLHDVGDQWMFGPSIMVCPVMTYKARSREVIFPEGTGWYDLHTGRLMPAVRSLRVDAPYGRIPLYAPAGAIIPVGPALQYATELPADTLRLYVYAGRDGSFQLYEDEGDGYGYEQGRYATVDIRYNDATRCLTIGRRQGKFPGMLRHRRFEVVYVTPDTPQPFAPEAPAPTAKSVEYRGDALTLQL
;
A
#
# COMPACT_ATOMS: atom_id res chain seq x y z
N MET A 1 66.01 79.37 6.94
CA MET A 1 66.65 78.56 5.90
C MET A 1 66.07 77.14 6.07
N ASN A 2 65.55 76.61 5.09
CA ASN A 2 64.61 75.47 5.06
C ASN A 2 65.22 74.12 5.53
N PRO A 3 64.45 73.29 6.27
CA PRO A 3 64.73 71.89 6.32
C PRO A 3 63.73 71.04 5.47
N LEU A 4 64.25 70.04 4.79
CA LEU A 4 63.56 69.08 4.02
C LEU A 4 62.57 68.21 4.89
N LYS A 5 61.38 68.05 4.43
CA LYS A 5 60.38 67.13 4.96
C LYS A 5 60.66 65.72 4.44
N ALA A 6 60.84 64.76 5.34
CA ALA A 6 60.84 63.38 5.08
C ALA A 6 59.36 62.91 5.12
N LEU A 7 58.81 62.33 4.01
CA LEU A 7 57.50 61.67 3.96
C LEU A 7 57.68 60.26 4.48
N LEU A 8 57.01 59.94 5.63
CA LEU A 8 56.75 58.59 6.05
C LEU A 8 55.47 58.09 5.34
N VAL A 9 55.61 57.10 4.53
CA VAL A 9 54.49 56.34 4.00
C VAL A 9 54.10 55.28 5.03
N SER A 10 53.07 55.51 5.79
CA SER A 10 52.43 54.49 6.62
C SER A 10 51.58 53.54 5.73
N ALA A 11 52.05 52.35 5.55
CA ALA A 11 51.27 51.29 5.00
C ALA A 11 50.11 50.93 5.97
N LEU A 12 48.86 51.33 5.66
CA LEU A 12 47.68 50.84 6.29
C LEU A 12 47.55 49.42 5.89
N ALA A 13 47.87 48.49 6.78
CA ALA A 13 47.39 47.08 6.70
C ALA A 13 45.86 47.08 6.85
N LEU A 14 45.16 46.89 5.76
CA LEU A 14 43.76 46.54 5.81
C LEU A 14 43.60 45.21 6.61
N PRO A 15 42.73 45.15 7.61
CA PRO A 15 42.45 43.90 8.26
C PRO A 15 41.90 42.93 7.20
N ALA A 16 42.51 41.76 7.10
CA ALA A 16 41.94 40.65 6.38
C ALA A 16 40.51 40.46 6.94
N LEU A 17 39.51 40.78 6.15
CA LEU A 17 38.12 40.34 6.43
C LEU A 17 38.20 38.84 6.61
N ALA A 18 38.00 38.37 7.84
CA ALA A 18 37.75 36.99 8.09
C ALA A 18 36.52 36.63 7.22
N VAL A 19 36.73 35.88 6.18
CA VAL A 19 35.65 35.28 5.41
C VAL A 19 35.03 34.26 6.36
N PHE A 20 33.94 34.66 7.02
CA PHE A 20 33.14 33.70 7.77
C PHE A 20 32.59 32.71 6.75
N ALA A 21 32.84 31.44 6.97
CA ALA A 21 32.26 30.40 6.16
C ALA A 21 30.75 30.56 6.18
N ASP A 22 30.09 30.57 5.00
CA ASP A 22 28.62 30.69 4.86
C ASP A 22 27.91 29.41 5.30
N HIS A 23 28.61 28.49 5.94
CA HIS A 23 28.08 27.26 6.46
C HIS A 23 28.70 26.87 7.82
N GLU A 24 27.91 26.15 8.61
CA GLU A 24 28.33 25.55 9.87
C GLU A 24 28.33 24.03 9.75
N ARG A 25 29.42 23.39 10.18
CA ARG A 25 29.52 21.93 10.23
C ARG A 25 29.42 21.42 11.67
N SER A 26 28.51 20.47 11.93
CA SER A 26 28.35 19.79 13.21
C SER A 26 28.15 18.30 13.01
N GLY A 27 29.12 17.47 13.34
CA GLY A 27 29.07 16.02 13.13
C GLY A 27 28.93 15.67 11.66
N ASN A 28 27.82 14.99 11.33
CA ASN A 28 27.44 14.62 9.96
C ASN A 28 26.51 15.65 9.29
N SER A 29 26.30 16.81 9.87
CA SER A 29 25.42 17.86 9.38
C SER A 29 26.17 19.10 8.93
N VAL A 30 25.65 19.75 7.89
CA VAL A 30 26.08 21.04 7.34
C VAL A 30 24.89 21.98 7.28
N THR A 31 24.94 23.09 7.97
CA THR A 31 23.87 24.11 7.98
C THR A 31 24.30 25.30 7.15
N VAL A 32 23.43 25.76 6.27
CA VAL A 32 23.59 26.93 5.41
C VAL A 32 22.47 27.93 5.73
N HIS A 33 22.81 29.22 5.81
CA HIS A 33 21.86 30.32 5.99
C HIS A 33 21.81 31.16 4.70
N PRO A 34 20.82 30.86 3.82
CA PRO A 34 20.68 31.58 2.56
C PRO A 34 20.42 33.07 2.76
N SER A 35 20.94 33.90 1.86
CA SER A 35 20.77 35.34 1.93
C SER A 35 19.35 35.82 1.59
N SER A 36 18.56 34.99 0.90
CA SER A 36 17.17 35.24 0.52
C SER A 36 16.42 33.93 0.37
N GLY A 37 15.17 33.95 -0.14
CA GLY A 37 14.38 32.76 -0.41
C GLY A 37 13.40 32.43 0.71
N ALA A 38 12.67 31.32 0.55
CA ALA A 38 11.61 30.90 1.45
C ALA A 38 12.14 30.27 2.75
N ALA A 39 13.28 29.60 2.70
CA ALA A 39 13.94 29.01 3.86
C ALA A 39 15.07 29.94 4.36
N ARG A 40 15.09 30.22 5.65
CA ARG A 40 16.22 30.95 6.31
C ARG A 40 17.33 30.01 6.77
N THR A 41 16.99 28.74 6.97
CA THR A 41 17.95 27.72 7.42
C THR A 41 17.73 26.47 6.60
N VAL A 42 18.81 25.96 6.01
CA VAL A 42 18.86 24.68 5.27
C VAL A 42 19.93 23.81 5.93
N ARG A 43 19.57 22.66 6.44
CA ARG A 43 20.51 21.70 7.03
C ARG A 43 20.56 20.43 6.18
N LEU A 44 21.75 20.08 5.72
CA LEU A 44 22.01 18.79 5.10
C LEU A 44 22.62 17.86 6.15
N GLN A 45 22.10 16.65 6.26
CA GLN A 45 22.68 15.60 7.07
C GLN A 45 23.08 14.42 6.19
N VAL A 46 24.36 14.08 6.15
CA VAL A 46 24.83 12.89 5.45
C VAL A 46 24.52 11.68 6.35
N VAL A 47 23.55 10.86 5.93
CA VAL A 47 23.12 9.69 6.70
C VAL A 47 24.07 8.51 6.47
N ASN A 48 24.43 8.26 5.22
CA ASN A 48 25.42 7.27 4.80
C ASN A 48 25.95 7.61 3.40
N ASP A 49 26.69 6.70 2.79
CA ASP A 49 27.32 6.91 1.49
C ASP A 49 26.38 7.26 0.33
N ARG A 50 25.08 6.93 0.45
CA ARG A 50 24.06 7.08 -0.62
C ARG A 50 22.82 7.87 -0.19
N ILE A 51 22.75 8.38 1.05
CA ILE A 51 21.56 9.03 1.58
C ILE A 51 21.92 10.36 2.23
N ILE A 52 21.27 11.42 1.78
CA ILE A 52 21.32 12.76 2.38
C ILE A 52 19.92 13.16 2.82
N ARG A 53 19.78 13.60 4.07
CA ARG A 53 18.59 14.27 4.63
C ARG A 53 18.70 15.76 4.46
N VAL A 54 17.59 16.41 4.17
CA VAL A 54 17.43 17.86 4.10
C VAL A 54 16.35 18.30 5.07
N GLU A 55 16.69 19.23 5.93
CA GLU A 55 15.74 19.92 6.80
C GLU A 55 15.76 21.40 6.47
N GLN A 56 14.59 22.02 6.28
CA GLN A 56 14.47 23.41 5.88
C GLN A 56 13.37 24.12 6.66
N THR A 57 13.62 25.35 7.05
CA THR A 57 12.66 26.16 7.81
C THR A 57 12.80 27.65 7.48
N PRO A 58 11.69 28.43 7.53
CA PRO A 58 11.77 29.89 7.49
C PRO A 58 12.24 30.50 8.82
N ALA A 59 12.41 29.72 9.88
CA ALA A 59 13.03 30.15 11.13
C ALA A 59 14.55 30.21 11.03
N SER A 60 15.19 30.91 11.98
CA SER A 60 16.67 31.04 12.06
C SER A 60 17.36 29.73 12.49
N GLU A 61 16.63 28.82 13.09
CA GLU A 61 17.16 27.52 13.55
C GLU A 61 16.16 26.39 13.22
N ILE A 62 16.69 25.21 12.93
CA ILE A 62 15.86 23.99 12.77
C ILE A 62 15.25 23.65 14.12
N PRO A 63 13.92 23.49 14.20
CA PRO A 63 13.23 23.24 15.46
C PRO A 63 13.62 21.88 16.07
N LYS A 64 13.58 21.77 17.39
CA LYS A 64 13.69 20.47 18.05
C LYS A 64 12.44 19.64 17.72
N LYS A 65 12.66 18.47 17.14
CA LYS A 65 11.60 17.53 16.81
C LYS A 65 11.52 16.38 17.81
N LYS A 66 10.36 15.77 17.87
CA LYS A 66 10.18 14.43 18.45
C LYS A 66 10.93 13.41 17.61
N THR A 67 11.25 12.27 18.20
CA THR A 67 11.87 11.15 17.44
C THR A 67 10.94 10.73 16.29
N SER A 68 11.51 10.56 15.10
CA SER A 68 10.77 10.08 13.94
C SER A 68 10.07 8.74 14.23
N LEU A 69 8.84 8.61 13.78
CA LEU A 69 8.09 7.35 13.83
C LEU A 69 8.53 6.39 12.71
N VAL A 70 9.15 6.92 11.68
CA VAL A 70 9.52 6.23 10.43
C VAL A 70 10.98 5.85 10.42
N VAL A 71 11.87 6.82 10.59
CA VAL A 71 13.32 6.64 10.47
C VAL A 71 13.88 6.09 11.76
N ILE A 72 14.55 4.93 11.66
CA ILE A 72 15.23 4.31 12.80
C ILE A 72 16.61 4.95 13.05
N PRO A 73 17.16 4.84 14.26
CA PRO A 73 18.51 5.30 14.53
C PRO A 73 19.52 4.71 13.54
N GLN A 74 20.35 5.58 12.94
CA GLN A 74 21.38 5.19 11.99
C GLN A 74 22.70 4.93 12.71
N GLY A 75 23.55 4.10 12.10
CA GLY A 75 24.81 3.63 12.68
C GLY A 75 25.95 4.67 12.64
N ALA A 76 27.12 4.27 12.16
CA ALA A 76 28.34 5.08 12.18
C ALA A 76 28.24 6.38 11.37
N THR A 77 28.95 7.43 11.83
CA THR A 77 29.07 8.69 11.08
C THR A 77 29.77 8.44 9.74
N PRO A 78 29.15 8.82 8.60
CA PRO A 78 29.71 8.60 7.28
C PRO A 78 30.91 9.51 7.01
N SER A 79 31.78 9.12 6.08
CA SER A 79 32.83 9.97 5.55
C SER A 79 32.29 10.86 4.44
N PHE A 80 32.51 12.15 4.51
CA PHE A 80 32.13 13.12 3.48
C PHE A 80 33.02 14.38 3.52
N THR A 81 33.06 15.07 2.40
CA THR A 81 33.74 16.35 2.26
C THR A 81 32.74 17.51 2.13
N VAL A 82 33.14 18.67 2.56
CA VAL A 82 32.42 19.94 2.36
C VAL A 82 33.38 20.93 1.68
N GLU A 83 32.93 21.45 0.56
CA GLU A 83 33.61 22.49 -0.21
C GLU A 83 32.65 23.65 -0.41
N GLU A 84 33.15 24.85 -0.52
CA GLU A 84 32.36 26.03 -0.85
C GLU A 84 33.02 26.88 -1.92
N ASP A 85 32.20 27.52 -2.71
CA ASP A 85 32.59 28.57 -3.64
C ASP A 85 31.77 29.85 -3.41
N ALA A 86 31.89 30.83 -4.29
CA ALA A 86 31.17 32.10 -4.16
C ALA A 86 29.63 31.95 -4.24
N GLN A 87 29.11 30.84 -4.78
CA GLN A 87 27.70 30.66 -5.09
C GLN A 87 27.04 29.57 -4.27
N ALA A 88 27.76 28.53 -3.85
CA ALA A 88 27.21 27.34 -3.27
C ALA A 88 28.10 26.67 -2.22
N VAL A 89 27.45 25.81 -1.41
CA VAL A 89 28.09 24.83 -0.53
C VAL A 89 27.87 23.45 -1.10
N HIS A 90 28.95 22.66 -1.26
CA HIS A 90 28.96 21.32 -1.84
C HIS A 90 29.24 20.28 -0.76
N VAL A 91 28.36 19.35 -0.58
CA VAL A 91 28.48 18.21 0.35
C VAL A 91 28.63 16.94 -0.47
N ARG A 92 29.72 16.17 -0.31
CA ARG A 92 30.01 14.98 -1.13
C ARG A 92 30.26 13.78 -0.25
N ALA A 93 29.39 12.77 -0.35
CA ALA A 93 29.61 11.41 0.11
C ALA A 93 30.04 10.52 -1.07
N THR A 94 30.32 9.24 -0.83
CA THR A 94 30.84 8.34 -1.87
C THR A 94 29.85 8.11 -3.03
N GLY A 95 28.57 7.91 -2.72
CA GLY A 95 27.53 7.54 -3.68
C GLY A 95 26.54 8.64 -4.00
N ILE A 96 26.59 9.77 -3.30
CA ILE A 96 25.70 10.92 -3.49
C ILE A 96 26.40 12.22 -3.14
N SER A 97 26.08 13.29 -3.86
CA SER A 97 26.44 14.64 -3.47
C SER A 97 25.26 15.59 -3.53
N ALA A 98 25.32 16.64 -2.73
CA ALA A 98 24.34 17.72 -2.74
C ALA A 98 25.00 19.08 -2.82
N THR A 99 24.38 20.03 -3.49
CA THR A 99 24.81 21.42 -3.60
C THR A 99 23.68 22.31 -3.09
N VAL A 100 23.99 23.21 -2.16
CA VAL A 100 23.07 24.24 -1.65
C VAL A 100 23.49 25.59 -2.16
N THR A 101 22.60 26.32 -2.85
CA THR A 101 22.87 27.70 -3.29
C THR A 101 22.84 28.67 -2.09
N LYS A 102 23.83 29.58 -1.99
CA LYS A 102 23.92 30.56 -0.90
C LYS A 102 22.91 31.68 -1.03
N SER A 103 22.40 31.90 -2.24
CA SER A 103 21.44 32.98 -2.50
C SER A 103 20.05 32.66 -1.96
N ASP A 104 19.48 31.48 -2.29
CA ASP A 104 18.08 31.12 -2.07
C ASP A 104 17.90 29.77 -1.36
N GLY A 105 18.99 29.06 -1.11
CA GLY A 105 19.02 27.80 -0.38
C GLY A 105 18.45 26.60 -1.15
N HIS A 106 18.27 26.68 -2.48
CA HIS A 106 17.84 25.51 -3.27
C HIS A 106 18.89 24.42 -3.24
N VAL A 107 18.43 23.18 -3.16
CA VAL A 107 19.27 21.97 -3.07
C VAL A 107 19.18 21.18 -4.36
N ALA A 108 20.34 20.80 -4.90
CA ALA A 108 20.48 19.90 -6.04
C ALA A 108 21.30 18.67 -5.67
N PHE A 109 20.91 17.49 -6.15
CA PHE A 109 21.54 16.21 -5.86
C PHE A 109 22.11 15.59 -7.12
N PHE A 110 23.24 14.88 -6.93
CA PHE A 110 23.97 14.21 -7.99
C PHE A 110 24.41 12.82 -7.51
N ASP A 111 24.52 11.87 -8.45
CA ASP A 111 25.07 10.55 -8.18
C ASP A 111 26.59 10.56 -7.97
N ALA A 112 27.19 9.39 -7.77
CA ALA A 112 28.64 9.23 -7.61
C ALA A 112 29.46 9.72 -8.82
N HIS A 113 28.87 9.83 -9.99
CA HIS A 113 29.51 10.25 -11.26
C HIS A 113 29.25 11.71 -11.60
N GLY A 114 28.48 12.42 -10.76
CA GLY A 114 28.09 13.81 -10.99
C GLY A 114 26.91 13.98 -11.93
N LYS A 115 26.18 12.89 -12.26
CA LYS A 115 24.92 12.96 -13.01
C LYS A 115 23.84 13.58 -12.11
N PRO A 116 23.08 14.59 -12.59
CA PRO A 116 21.94 15.12 -11.84
C PRO A 116 20.91 14.04 -11.53
N LEU A 117 20.45 13.98 -10.29
CA LEU A 117 19.38 13.11 -9.80
C LEU A 117 18.09 13.89 -9.60
N LEU A 118 18.14 14.95 -8.78
CA LEU A 118 16.99 15.74 -8.35
C LEU A 118 17.44 17.16 -8.01
N ALA A 119 16.64 18.17 -8.36
CA ALA A 119 16.96 19.55 -8.01
C ALA A 119 15.68 20.33 -7.65
N GLU A 120 15.70 21.03 -6.53
CA GLU A 120 14.64 21.95 -6.14
C GLU A 120 14.51 23.09 -7.16
N LYS A 121 13.27 23.41 -7.51
CA LYS A 121 12.90 24.54 -8.39
C LYS A 121 12.11 25.60 -7.66
N HIS A 122 11.27 25.17 -6.73
CA HIS A 122 10.43 26.07 -5.96
C HIS A 122 10.22 25.47 -4.57
N LYS A 123 10.14 26.35 -3.56
CA LYS A 123 9.69 25.97 -2.23
C LYS A 123 8.93 27.13 -1.59
N ALA A 124 7.97 26.78 -0.75
CA ALA A 124 7.14 27.75 -0.04
C ALA A 124 6.79 27.21 1.35
N PHE A 125 6.65 28.15 2.29
CA PHE A 125 6.15 27.89 3.63
C PHE A 125 5.04 28.87 3.93
N GLN A 126 3.97 28.36 4.55
CA GLN A 126 2.86 29.18 5.07
C GLN A 126 2.64 28.83 6.53
N PRO A 127 2.55 29.83 7.43
CA PRO A 127 2.23 29.56 8.82
C PRO A 127 0.91 28.80 8.94
N PHE A 128 0.90 27.76 9.76
CA PHE A 128 -0.29 26.96 10.03
C PHE A 128 -0.50 26.89 11.55
N VAL A 129 -1.73 27.11 12.01
CA VAL A 129 -2.12 26.93 13.41
C VAL A 129 -3.29 25.95 13.44
N SER A 130 -3.08 24.79 14.02
CA SER A 130 -4.13 23.80 14.18
C SER A 130 -5.29 24.37 15.02
N PRO A 131 -6.55 24.13 14.64
CA PRO A 131 -7.71 24.49 15.44
C PRO A 131 -7.86 23.63 16.71
N GLN A 132 -7.14 22.52 16.83
CA GLN A 132 -7.23 21.64 18.00
C GLN A 132 -6.57 22.25 19.21
N THR A 133 -7.36 22.64 20.20
CA THR A 133 -6.85 23.31 21.39
C THR A 133 -6.85 22.43 22.65
N GLN A 134 -7.85 21.58 22.81
CA GLN A 134 -8.05 20.76 24.00
C GLN A 134 -9.19 19.75 23.79
N LEU A 135 -9.32 18.81 24.74
CA LEU A 135 -10.49 17.95 24.83
C LEU A 135 -11.79 18.76 24.96
N PRO A 136 -12.91 18.32 24.37
CA PRO A 136 -14.21 18.98 24.51
C PRO A 136 -14.59 19.18 25.96
N GLU A 137 -15.13 20.38 26.31
CA GLU A 137 -15.50 20.73 27.69
C GLU A 137 -16.49 19.76 28.33
N THR A 138 -17.39 19.20 27.56
CA THR A 138 -18.38 18.20 27.97
C THR A 138 -17.75 16.93 28.55
N TYR A 139 -16.48 16.70 28.29
CA TYR A 139 -15.72 15.56 28.80
C TYR A 139 -14.70 15.93 29.87
N ARG A 140 -14.72 17.15 30.37
CA ARG A 140 -13.90 17.49 31.51
C ARG A 140 -14.47 16.80 32.74
N PRO A 141 -13.70 15.95 33.42
CA PRO A 141 -14.13 15.32 34.64
C PRO A 141 -14.31 16.41 35.74
N SER A 142 -15.17 16.12 36.66
CA SER A 142 -15.42 17.00 37.84
C SER A 142 -14.17 17.15 38.69
N SER A 143 -13.29 16.11 38.71
CA SER A 143 -11.95 16.20 39.30
C SER A 143 -10.94 15.31 38.57
N PRO A 144 -9.65 15.65 38.61
CA PRO A 144 -8.59 14.81 38.05
C PRO A 144 -8.51 13.42 38.68
N GLU A 145 -8.87 13.29 39.93
CA GLU A 145 -8.85 12.05 40.72
C GLU A 145 -9.93 11.06 40.26
N GLU A 146 -11.10 11.57 39.82
CA GLU A 146 -12.22 10.71 39.36
C GLU A 146 -11.94 9.90 38.13
N ILE A 147 -10.99 10.32 37.28
CA ILE A 147 -10.64 9.62 36.03
C ILE A 147 -9.22 9.08 36.04
N GLY A 148 -8.47 9.24 37.14
CA GLY A 148 -7.09 8.77 37.26
C GLY A 148 -6.12 9.43 36.26
N TRP A 149 -6.43 10.62 35.77
CA TRP A 149 -5.60 11.31 34.80
C TRP A 149 -4.25 11.81 35.35
N GLY A 150 -4.14 12.00 36.64
CA GLY A 150 -2.88 12.40 37.26
C GLY A 150 -2.07 13.40 36.46
N LYS A 151 -0.78 13.17 36.38
CA LYS A 151 0.15 14.02 35.59
C LYS A 151 0.01 13.88 34.06
N ASP A 152 -0.61 12.84 33.58
CA ASP A 152 -0.76 12.59 32.11
C ASP A 152 -1.88 13.44 31.50
N ARG A 153 -2.71 14.10 32.32
CA ARG A 153 -3.77 15.01 31.88
C ARG A 153 -3.23 16.18 31.04
N ASP A 154 -2.09 16.72 31.42
CA ASP A 154 -1.49 17.87 30.72
C ASP A 154 -1.01 17.51 29.30
N ALA A 155 -0.80 16.23 29.02
CA ALA A 155 -0.43 15.75 27.68
C ALA A 155 -1.54 15.95 26.62
N HIS A 156 -2.78 16.16 27.04
CA HIS A 156 -3.92 16.37 26.14
C HIS A 156 -4.32 17.85 25.99
N ILE A 157 -3.66 18.76 26.71
CA ILE A 157 -3.82 20.21 26.57
C ILE A 157 -2.65 20.74 25.76
N LEU A 158 -2.92 21.10 24.50
CA LEU A 158 -1.91 21.59 23.59
C LEU A 158 -1.65 23.07 23.79
N SER A 159 -0.40 23.46 23.99
CA SER A 159 0.04 24.85 23.96
C SER A 159 -0.08 25.44 22.54
N LEU A 160 0.04 26.77 22.42
CA LEU A 160 0.08 27.38 21.09
C LEU A 160 1.29 26.88 20.28
N ASP A 161 2.44 26.68 20.93
CA ASP A 161 3.62 26.16 20.29
C ASP A 161 3.40 24.73 19.78
N ASP A 162 2.67 23.88 20.51
CA ASP A 162 2.33 22.53 20.06
C ASP A 162 1.40 22.51 18.85
N ARG A 163 0.65 23.58 18.60
CA ARG A 163 -0.33 23.72 17.51
C ARG A 163 0.18 24.54 16.33
N THR A 164 1.34 25.15 16.41
CA THR A 164 1.90 26.01 15.39
C THR A 164 2.96 25.28 14.58
N GLY A 165 2.88 25.37 13.28
CA GLY A 165 3.82 24.79 12.34
C GLY A 165 3.76 25.48 10.99
N TRP A 166 4.15 24.75 9.96
CA TRP A 166 4.21 25.25 8.58
C TRP A 166 3.46 24.29 7.66
N SER A 167 2.58 24.83 6.83
CA SER A 167 2.25 24.17 5.59
C SER A 167 3.38 24.48 4.60
N TRP A 168 3.88 23.45 3.91
CA TRP A 168 4.98 23.62 3.00
C TRP A 168 4.75 22.95 1.65
N ASN A 169 5.39 23.47 0.62
CA ASN A 169 5.43 22.89 -0.71
C ASN A 169 6.86 22.94 -1.26
N VAL A 170 7.29 21.83 -1.86
CA VAL A 170 8.54 21.78 -2.63
C VAL A 170 8.25 21.20 -4.01
N ARG A 171 8.88 21.80 -5.04
CA ARG A 171 8.85 21.29 -6.41
C ARG A 171 10.26 21.01 -6.88
N PHE A 172 10.42 19.86 -7.54
CA PHE A 172 11.68 19.41 -8.10
C PHE A 172 11.59 19.29 -9.61
N SER A 173 12.69 19.48 -10.31
CA SER A 173 12.78 19.21 -11.75
C SER A 173 12.58 17.73 -12.04
N SER A 174 11.86 17.39 -13.10
CA SER A 174 11.59 16.02 -13.54
C SER A 174 11.73 15.93 -15.07
N PRO A 175 12.74 15.21 -15.60
CA PRO A 175 12.96 15.04 -17.03
C PRO A 175 11.77 14.30 -17.69
N ASP A 176 11.57 14.54 -19.00
CA ASP A 176 10.40 14.01 -19.73
C ASP A 176 10.36 12.47 -19.79
N ASP A 177 11.50 11.81 -19.76
CA ASP A 177 11.66 10.34 -19.83
C ASP A 177 11.64 9.65 -18.45
N GLU A 178 11.47 10.41 -17.38
CA GLU A 178 11.37 9.89 -16.01
C GLU A 178 10.01 9.23 -15.76
N ALA A 179 10.01 8.10 -15.05
CA ALA A 179 8.82 7.52 -14.44
C ALA A 179 8.98 7.45 -12.92
N ILE A 180 7.87 7.65 -12.20
CA ILE A 180 7.84 7.73 -10.74
C ILE A 180 6.79 6.78 -10.21
N TYR A 181 7.16 5.96 -9.22
CA TYR A 181 6.35 4.92 -8.62
C TYR A 181 6.35 5.03 -7.11
N GLY A 182 5.38 4.38 -6.45
CA GLY A 182 5.30 4.36 -4.99
C GLY A 182 4.02 4.99 -4.46
N LEU A 183 4.11 5.87 -3.46
CA LEU A 183 3.01 6.53 -2.75
C LEU A 183 2.07 5.59 -1.97
N GLY A 184 2.28 4.29 -1.98
CA GLY A 184 1.41 3.30 -1.36
C GLY A 184 0.45 2.62 -2.35
N GLN A 185 -0.81 2.42 -1.96
CA GLN A 185 -1.85 1.87 -2.83
C GLN A 185 -3.02 2.83 -3.01
N HIS A 186 -3.43 3.03 -4.25
CA HIS A 186 -4.56 3.88 -4.63
C HIS A 186 -5.40 3.16 -5.69
N GLN A 187 -6.73 3.35 -5.69
CA GLN A 187 -7.67 2.62 -6.56
C GLN A 187 -7.93 3.36 -7.88
N SER A 188 -6.86 3.84 -8.53
CA SER A 188 -6.96 4.74 -9.69
C SER A 188 -6.47 4.14 -11.02
N GLU A 189 -5.99 2.90 -11.04
CA GLU A 189 -5.35 2.26 -12.20
C GLU A 189 -4.10 3.03 -12.74
N GLU A 190 -3.58 4.01 -11.97
CA GLU A 190 -2.39 4.77 -12.33
C GLU A 190 -1.12 4.01 -11.95
N MET A 191 -0.30 3.66 -12.94
CA MET A 191 0.98 2.98 -12.69
C MET A 191 2.10 3.98 -12.41
N ASN A 192 2.22 5.01 -13.21
CA ASN A 192 3.26 6.04 -13.16
C ASN A 192 2.67 7.35 -12.64
N TYR A 193 3.19 7.85 -11.54
CA TYR A 193 2.70 9.06 -10.86
C TYR A 193 3.29 10.36 -11.43
N LYS A 194 4.17 10.31 -12.44
CA LYS A 194 4.63 11.53 -13.10
C LYS A 194 3.46 12.27 -13.75
N GLY A 195 3.32 13.55 -13.46
CA GLY A 195 2.21 14.37 -13.98
C GLY A 195 0.83 13.98 -13.46
N ARG A 196 0.74 13.20 -12.40
CA ARG A 196 -0.51 12.78 -11.74
C ARG A 196 -0.69 13.50 -10.42
N ASN A 197 -1.94 13.60 -9.98
CA ASN A 197 -2.30 14.20 -8.69
C ASN A 197 -2.81 13.12 -7.74
N GLU A 198 -2.31 13.13 -6.50
CA GLU A 198 -2.80 12.22 -5.45
C GLU A 198 -2.93 12.96 -4.12
N GLU A 199 -4.04 12.75 -3.42
CA GLU A 199 -4.23 13.19 -2.04
C GLU A 199 -3.72 12.10 -1.11
N LEU A 200 -2.82 12.44 -0.18
CA LEU A 200 -2.12 11.49 0.66
C LEU A 200 -2.71 11.48 2.07
N PHE A 201 -3.62 10.56 2.30
CA PHE A 201 -4.23 10.27 3.59
C PHE A 201 -4.68 8.81 3.67
N GLN A 202 -4.83 8.30 4.89
CA GLN A 202 -5.27 6.93 5.11
C GLN A 202 -6.81 6.85 5.05
N TYR A 203 -7.31 5.88 4.30
CA TYR A 203 -8.74 5.62 4.18
C TYR A 203 -8.99 4.16 3.81
N ASN A 204 -10.19 3.63 4.03
CA ASN A 204 -10.57 2.31 3.52
C ASN A 204 -10.35 2.26 1.99
N THR A 205 -9.66 1.23 1.50
CA THR A 205 -9.17 1.06 0.12
C THR A 205 -7.99 1.96 -0.31
N LYS A 206 -7.47 2.79 0.59
CA LYS A 206 -6.39 3.72 0.29
C LYS A 206 -5.31 3.69 1.39
N VAL A 207 -4.07 3.45 0.98
CA VAL A 207 -2.90 3.54 1.86
C VAL A 207 -1.91 4.51 1.26
N SER A 208 -1.56 5.55 2.01
CA SER A 208 -0.61 6.58 1.58
C SER A 208 0.72 6.41 2.29
N VAL A 209 1.79 6.25 1.51
CA VAL A 209 3.18 6.13 1.99
C VAL A 209 4.00 7.29 1.43
N PRO A 210 4.65 8.12 2.25
CA PRO A 210 5.41 9.29 1.81
C PRO A 210 6.78 8.91 1.21
N PHE A 211 6.76 8.01 0.22
CA PHE A 211 7.97 7.53 -0.44
C PHE A 211 7.71 7.20 -1.91
N VAL A 212 8.63 7.62 -2.76
CA VAL A 212 8.64 7.30 -4.20
C VAL A 212 10.02 6.83 -4.65
N VAL A 213 10.02 6.05 -5.73
CA VAL A 213 11.21 5.65 -6.49
C VAL A 213 11.12 6.18 -7.92
N SER A 214 12.24 6.63 -8.46
CA SER A 214 12.36 7.20 -9.80
C SER A 214 13.29 6.38 -10.69
N THR A 215 12.93 6.26 -11.98
CA THR A 215 13.82 5.70 -13.01
C THR A 215 15.06 6.56 -13.28
N ALA A 216 15.08 7.80 -12.76
CA ALA A 216 16.27 8.67 -12.83
C ALA A 216 17.39 8.26 -11.86
N GLY A 217 17.14 7.30 -10.96
CA GLY A 217 18.14 6.74 -10.03
C GLY A 217 18.10 7.31 -8.63
N TYR A 218 16.93 7.79 -8.19
CA TYR A 218 16.74 8.25 -6.81
C TYR A 218 15.45 7.74 -6.17
N GLY A 219 15.45 7.71 -4.85
CA GLY A 219 14.24 7.62 -4.03
C GLY A 219 14.08 8.90 -3.20
N LEU A 220 12.84 9.28 -2.95
CA LEU A 220 12.49 10.45 -2.15
C LEU A 220 11.52 10.04 -1.04
N LEU A 221 11.96 10.13 0.22
CA LEU A 221 11.16 9.91 1.43
C LEU A 221 11.01 11.25 2.14
N TRP A 222 9.79 11.65 2.48
CA TRP A 222 9.58 12.81 3.35
C TRP A 222 8.98 12.40 4.69
N ASP A 223 9.56 12.88 5.79
CA ASP A 223 9.19 12.48 7.16
C ASP A 223 8.10 13.39 7.71
N SER A 224 6.94 13.36 7.04
CA SER A 224 5.72 14.07 7.39
C SER A 224 4.59 13.09 7.67
N TYR A 225 3.82 13.33 8.71
CA TYR A 225 2.67 12.51 9.10
C TYR A 225 1.33 13.23 8.85
N SER A 226 1.39 14.45 8.35
CA SER A 226 0.22 15.28 8.06
C SER A 226 -0.52 14.86 6.79
N TYR A 227 -1.70 15.41 6.58
CA TYR A 227 -2.36 15.33 5.28
C TYR A 227 -1.46 15.94 4.20
N GLY A 228 -1.29 15.26 3.09
CA GLY A 228 -0.38 15.67 2.04
C GLY A 228 -0.99 15.57 0.63
N ARG A 229 -0.26 16.11 -0.34
CA ARG A 229 -0.59 16.03 -1.76
C ARG A 229 0.66 15.80 -2.59
N TRP A 230 0.52 14.94 -3.57
CA TRP A 230 1.45 14.75 -4.65
C TRP A 230 0.90 15.43 -5.92
N GLY A 231 1.74 16.13 -6.69
CA GLY A 231 1.33 16.83 -7.90
C GLY A 231 0.82 18.24 -7.58
N ASN A 232 -0.41 18.59 -8.00
CA ASN A 232 -0.94 19.94 -7.80
C ASN A 232 -1.19 20.25 -6.31
N PRO A 233 -0.47 21.22 -5.71
CA PRO A 233 -0.63 21.56 -4.30
C PRO A 233 -1.98 22.21 -3.98
N SER A 234 -2.68 22.78 -4.99
CA SER A 234 -3.99 23.44 -4.78
C SER A 234 -5.15 22.46 -4.54
N GLY A 235 -4.93 21.16 -4.81
CA GLY A 235 -5.99 20.15 -4.69
C GLY A 235 -7.12 20.30 -5.69
N TYR A 236 -8.21 19.56 -5.45
CA TYR A 236 -9.42 19.58 -6.29
C TYR A 236 -10.47 20.55 -5.73
N ARG A 237 -11.09 21.32 -6.61
CA ARG A 237 -12.09 22.35 -6.27
C ARG A 237 -13.39 22.08 -7.02
N GLN A 238 -14.48 22.75 -6.62
CA GLN A 238 -15.75 22.68 -7.33
C GLN A 238 -15.59 23.14 -8.79
N LEU A 239 -16.38 22.57 -9.68
CA LEU A 239 -16.30 22.91 -11.11
C LEU A 239 -16.51 24.41 -11.36
N GLY A 240 -17.43 25.03 -10.63
CA GLY A 240 -17.71 26.48 -10.74
C GLY A 240 -16.56 27.40 -10.26
N ASP A 241 -15.61 26.86 -9.47
CA ASP A 241 -14.41 27.60 -9.07
C ASP A 241 -13.33 27.64 -10.16
N ILE A 242 -13.40 26.70 -11.13
CA ILE A 242 -12.39 26.48 -12.17
C ILE A 242 -12.94 26.90 -13.55
N PHE A 243 -14.18 26.51 -13.84
CA PHE A 243 -14.82 26.69 -15.13
C PHE A 243 -16.00 27.67 -15.03
N ARG A 244 -16.31 28.36 -16.14
CA ARG A 244 -17.61 28.97 -16.29
C ARG A 244 -18.59 27.85 -16.65
N LEU A 245 -19.67 27.72 -15.85
CA LEU A 245 -20.71 26.72 -16.07
C LEU A 245 -21.87 27.26 -16.90
N TYR A 246 -22.48 26.38 -17.68
CA TYR A 246 -23.72 26.69 -18.41
C TYR A 246 -24.70 25.52 -18.25
N ASP A 247 -25.98 25.83 -18.18
CA ASP A 247 -27.05 24.84 -18.19
C ASP A 247 -27.19 24.14 -19.55
N ARG A 248 -28.10 23.17 -19.67
CA ARG A 248 -28.33 22.41 -20.91
C ARG A 248 -28.77 23.32 -22.06
N ASP A 249 -29.43 24.44 -21.76
CA ASP A 249 -29.95 25.41 -22.74
C ASP A 249 -28.92 26.49 -23.08
N GLY A 250 -27.75 26.45 -22.44
CA GLY A 250 -26.64 27.38 -22.70
C GLY A 250 -26.66 28.67 -21.87
N ASN A 251 -27.50 28.77 -20.83
CA ASN A 251 -27.53 29.92 -19.93
C ASN A 251 -26.39 29.80 -18.90
N PRO A 252 -25.67 30.90 -18.59
CA PRO A 252 -24.51 30.85 -17.71
C PRO A 252 -24.88 30.74 -16.23
N GLY A 253 -23.97 30.17 -15.44
CA GLY A 253 -23.94 30.17 -13.98
C GLY A 253 -24.05 28.80 -13.31
N GLN A 254 -24.63 27.80 -13.95
CA GLN A 254 -24.93 26.51 -13.35
C GLN A 254 -25.06 25.39 -14.38
N LEU A 255 -24.96 24.15 -13.95
CA LEU A 255 -25.37 22.96 -14.71
C LEU A 255 -26.87 22.69 -14.47
N THR A 256 -27.51 21.87 -15.30
CA THR A 256 -28.86 21.37 -15.06
C THR A 256 -28.83 20.05 -14.32
N GLY A 257 -29.46 19.96 -13.17
CA GLY A 257 -29.75 18.70 -12.45
C GLY A 257 -31.17 18.23 -12.71
N THR A 258 -31.33 17.01 -13.24
CA THR A 258 -32.65 16.37 -13.45
C THR A 258 -32.75 15.18 -12.52
N TYR A 259 -33.61 15.24 -11.52
CA TYR A 259 -33.83 14.27 -10.48
C TYR A 259 -35.14 13.53 -10.72
N THR A 260 -35.08 12.24 -10.99
CA THR A 260 -36.24 11.40 -11.28
C THR A 260 -36.37 10.31 -10.22
N GLU A 261 -37.45 10.33 -9.46
CA GLU A 261 -37.76 9.29 -8.46
C GLU A 261 -38.23 7.99 -9.09
N ALA A 262 -38.22 6.92 -8.32
CA ALA A 262 -38.79 5.62 -8.72
C ALA A 262 -40.28 5.71 -9.14
N SER A 263 -41.04 6.67 -8.61
CA SER A 263 -42.41 6.97 -8.99
C SER A 263 -42.56 7.58 -10.38
N GLY A 264 -41.47 8.07 -10.99
CA GLY A 264 -41.44 8.86 -12.20
C GLY A 264 -41.61 10.37 -11.95
N GLN A 265 -41.81 10.80 -10.72
CA GLN A 265 -41.81 12.21 -10.38
C GLN A 265 -40.43 12.83 -10.67
N GLN A 266 -40.45 14.01 -11.28
CA GLN A 266 -39.21 14.66 -11.71
C GLN A 266 -39.10 16.07 -11.12
N VAL A 267 -37.90 16.42 -10.67
CA VAL A 267 -37.49 17.76 -10.28
C VAL A 267 -36.33 18.22 -11.15
N VAL A 268 -36.43 19.38 -11.74
CA VAL A 268 -35.35 19.98 -12.55
C VAL A 268 -34.92 21.29 -11.89
N ARG A 269 -33.62 21.44 -11.65
CA ARG A 269 -33.07 22.68 -11.05
C ARG A 269 -31.63 22.94 -11.53
N GLY A 270 -31.12 24.12 -11.25
CA GLY A 270 -29.72 24.49 -11.48
C GLY A 270 -28.81 23.99 -10.38
N GLU A 271 -27.60 23.55 -10.78
CA GLU A 271 -26.53 23.10 -9.90
C GLU A 271 -25.25 23.91 -10.15
N ASP A 272 -24.89 24.77 -9.20
CA ASP A 272 -23.64 25.55 -9.23
C ASP A 272 -22.44 24.74 -8.73
N SER A 273 -22.71 23.66 -8.04
CA SER A 273 -21.72 22.73 -7.48
C SER A 273 -22.28 21.32 -7.36
N LEU A 274 -21.43 20.33 -7.59
CA LEU A 274 -21.76 18.91 -7.39
C LEU A 274 -21.13 18.43 -6.10
N TYR A 275 -21.95 18.26 -5.06
CA TYR A 275 -21.51 17.99 -3.70
C TYR A 275 -21.48 16.49 -3.43
N TYR A 276 -20.38 15.99 -2.89
CA TYR A 276 -20.24 14.58 -2.59
C TYR A 276 -19.89 14.27 -1.12
N GLU A 277 -19.81 15.29 -0.27
CA GLU A 277 -19.40 15.07 1.10
C GLU A 277 -20.52 14.49 1.95
N ASN A 278 -20.19 13.43 2.65
CA ASN A 278 -20.83 12.77 3.76
C ASN A 278 -22.35 12.52 3.71
N SER A 279 -22.75 11.30 3.99
CA SER A 279 -24.14 10.85 4.11
C SER A 279 -25.02 11.61 5.13
N ARG A 280 -24.45 12.33 6.10
CA ARG A 280 -25.22 13.19 7.03
C ARG A 280 -25.60 14.53 6.44
N GLU A 281 -24.85 14.96 5.46
CA GLU A 281 -25.01 16.25 4.81
C GLU A 281 -25.16 16.02 3.31
N ILE A 282 -26.32 15.52 2.88
CA ILE A 282 -26.74 15.66 1.49
C ILE A 282 -27.67 16.89 1.42
N PRO A 283 -27.17 18.11 1.79
CA PRO A 283 -28.02 19.27 1.92
C PRO A 283 -28.45 19.82 0.59
N ARG A 284 -28.00 19.23 -0.52
CA ARG A 284 -28.23 19.75 -1.87
C ARG A 284 -29.13 18.88 -2.75
N LEU A 285 -29.66 17.79 -2.25
CA LEU A 285 -30.77 17.11 -2.93
C LEU A 285 -32.05 17.95 -2.87
N PRO A 286 -32.95 17.85 -3.85
CA PRO A 286 -34.27 18.48 -3.77
C PRO A 286 -34.99 18.04 -2.49
N GLN A 287 -35.72 18.99 -1.89
CA GLN A 287 -36.41 18.70 -0.63
C GLN A 287 -37.39 17.54 -0.82
N GLY A 288 -37.28 16.52 0.04
CA GLY A 288 -38.13 15.35 0.03
C GLY A 288 -37.79 14.33 -1.08
N PHE A 289 -36.70 14.50 -1.82
CA PHE A 289 -36.27 13.59 -2.88
C PHE A 289 -35.84 12.24 -2.31
N ALA A 290 -36.48 11.17 -2.79
CA ALA A 290 -36.15 9.79 -2.38
C ALA A 290 -35.05 9.21 -3.27
N LEU A 291 -33.89 8.87 -2.68
CA LEU A 291 -32.75 8.30 -3.39
C LEU A 291 -33.01 6.89 -3.92
N ASN A 292 -33.73 6.09 -3.16
CA ASN A 292 -33.90 4.66 -3.49
C ASN A 292 -34.69 4.47 -4.80
N GLY A 293 -34.06 3.80 -5.77
CA GLY A 293 -34.65 3.57 -7.09
C GLY A 293 -34.70 4.81 -8.00
N SER A 294 -34.07 5.90 -7.59
CA SER A 294 -34.02 7.14 -8.37
C SER A 294 -32.96 7.11 -9.47
N HIS A 295 -33.04 8.08 -10.37
CA HIS A 295 -32.05 8.35 -11.41
C HIS A 295 -31.80 9.85 -11.51
N VAL A 296 -30.54 10.26 -11.50
CA VAL A 296 -30.16 11.67 -11.58
C VAL A 296 -29.27 11.90 -12.79
N VAL A 297 -29.50 12.98 -13.51
CA VAL A 297 -28.68 13.42 -14.63
C VAL A 297 -28.22 14.84 -14.37
N TYR A 298 -26.91 15.07 -14.37
CA TYR A 298 -26.34 16.41 -14.45
C TYR A 298 -25.85 16.65 -15.86
N ASP A 299 -26.30 17.71 -16.52
CA ASP A 299 -25.88 18.05 -17.87
C ASP A 299 -25.76 19.57 -18.09
N GLY A 300 -24.95 19.96 -19.07
CA GLY A 300 -24.63 21.33 -19.40
C GLY A 300 -23.26 21.45 -20.06
N PHE A 301 -22.60 22.58 -19.85
CA PHE A 301 -21.31 22.83 -20.48
C PHE A 301 -20.31 23.42 -19.51
N LEU A 302 -19.03 23.08 -19.72
CA LEU A 302 -17.86 23.67 -19.09
C LEU A 302 -17.13 24.57 -20.08
N GLU A 303 -16.81 25.79 -19.70
CA GLU A 303 -15.95 26.69 -20.47
C GLU A 303 -14.64 26.88 -19.70
N ALA A 304 -13.54 26.39 -20.27
CA ALA A 304 -12.22 26.42 -19.62
C ALA A 304 -11.61 27.83 -19.71
N PRO A 305 -10.94 28.31 -18.64
CA PRO A 305 -10.27 29.61 -18.60
C PRO A 305 -8.97 29.65 -19.41
N ALA A 306 -8.40 28.51 -19.77
CA ALA A 306 -7.19 28.35 -20.59
C ALA A 306 -7.20 26.97 -21.25
N SER A 307 -6.47 26.83 -22.36
CA SER A 307 -6.27 25.52 -23.03
C SER A 307 -5.26 24.68 -22.27
N GLY A 308 -5.56 23.38 -22.04
CA GLY A 308 -4.64 22.46 -21.39
C GLY A 308 -5.27 21.17 -20.91
N MET A 309 -4.47 20.36 -20.21
CA MET A 309 -4.88 19.08 -19.62
C MET A 309 -5.41 19.31 -18.20
N PHE A 310 -6.72 19.18 -18.03
CA PHE A 310 -7.37 19.28 -16.72
C PHE A 310 -7.49 17.92 -16.06
N HIS A 311 -7.27 17.87 -14.74
CA HIS A 311 -7.44 16.71 -13.91
C HIS A 311 -8.76 16.78 -13.17
N PHE A 312 -9.53 15.71 -13.21
CA PHE A 312 -10.82 15.58 -12.57
C PHE A 312 -10.81 14.47 -11.53
N ILE A 313 -11.59 14.62 -10.47
CA ILE A 313 -11.88 13.60 -9.48
C ILE A 313 -13.40 13.43 -9.35
N LEU A 314 -13.86 12.20 -9.55
CA LEU A 314 -15.24 11.79 -9.40
C LEU A 314 -15.37 11.01 -8.11
N TYR A 315 -16.20 11.47 -7.19
CA TYR A 315 -16.49 10.83 -5.92
C TYR A 315 -17.94 10.36 -5.91
N TYR A 316 -18.17 9.06 -5.66
CA TYR A 316 -19.50 8.50 -5.92
C TYR A 316 -19.84 7.30 -5.05
N ALA A 317 -21.15 7.12 -4.83
CA ALA A 317 -21.79 5.91 -4.34
C ALA A 317 -23.01 5.62 -5.23
N GLY A 318 -23.33 4.36 -5.47
CA GLY A 318 -24.24 3.92 -6.52
C GLY A 318 -23.54 3.78 -7.87
N TYR A 319 -24.32 3.72 -8.96
CA TYR A 319 -23.80 3.60 -10.33
C TYR A 319 -23.60 4.96 -10.95
N VAL A 320 -22.49 5.18 -11.64
CA VAL A 320 -22.18 6.45 -12.31
C VAL A 320 -21.51 6.24 -13.66
N LYS A 321 -21.81 7.14 -14.59
CA LYS A 321 -21.14 7.31 -15.90
C LYS A 321 -20.88 8.79 -16.14
N VAL A 322 -19.77 9.11 -16.82
CA VAL A 322 -19.46 10.51 -17.19
C VAL A 322 -19.10 10.58 -18.66
N TRP A 323 -19.75 11.52 -19.36
CA TRP A 323 -19.39 11.92 -20.72
C TRP A 323 -18.84 13.34 -20.71
N LEU A 324 -17.79 13.56 -21.46
CA LEU A 324 -17.22 14.88 -21.71
C LEU A 324 -16.94 15.02 -23.20
N ASP A 325 -17.37 16.13 -23.79
CA ASP A 325 -17.30 16.37 -25.24
C ASP A 325 -17.94 15.24 -26.09
N GLY A 326 -19.00 14.63 -25.58
CA GLY A 326 -19.71 13.50 -26.22
C GLY A 326 -19.00 12.14 -26.07
N HIS A 327 -17.81 12.09 -25.52
CA HIS A 327 -17.07 10.85 -25.28
C HIS A 327 -17.34 10.32 -23.86
N LEU A 328 -17.53 9.00 -23.73
CA LEU A 328 -17.66 8.31 -22.44
C LEU A 328 -16.27 8.25 -21.79
N VAL A 329 -15.97 9.24 -20.92
CA VAL A 329 -14.67 9.32 -20.21
C VAL A 329 -14.60 8.48 -18.95
N VAL A 330 -15.78 8.23 -18.32
CA VAL A 330 -15.90 7.29 -17.20
C VAL A 330 -16.97 6.27 -17.55
N PRO A 331 -16.59 5.03 -17.91
CA PRO A 331 -17.52 3.90 -18.06
C PRO A 331 -18.28 3.63 -16.78
N GLU A 332 -19.37 2.86 -16.84
CA GLU A 332 -20.18 2.56 -15.66
C GLU A 332 -19.32 1.98 -14.53
N ARG A 333 -19.38 2.66 -13.39
CA ARG A 333 -18.72 2.26 -12.13
C ARG A 333 -19.77 2.14 -11.03
N TRP A 334 -19.47 1.33 -10.00
CA TRP A 334 -20.35 1.16 -8.85
C TRP A 334 -19.55 1.12 -7.55
N ARG A 335 -20.12 1.74 -6.49
CA ARG A 335 -19.61 1.70 -5.13
C ARG A 335 -20.74 1.75 -4.11
N THR A 336 -20.46 1.23 -2.91
CA THR A 336 -21.34 1.38 -1.75
C THR A 336 -21.19 2.78 -1.13
N ALA A 337 -22.21 3.24 -0.40
CA ALA A 337 -22.17 4.55 0.25
C ALA A 337 -21.19 4.63 1.43
N TRP A 338 -20.99 3.51 2.12
CA TRP A 338 -20.06 3.43 3.26
C TRP A 338 -18.60 3.28 2.84
N ASN A 339 -18.34 2.91 1.59
CA ASN A 339 -16.99 2.80 1.03
C ASN A 339 -16.91 3.45 -0.36
N PRO A 340 -16.99 4.78 -0.43
CA PRO A 340 -16.94 5.50 -1.70
C PRO A 340 -15.57 5.37 -2.34
N ASN A 341 -15.53 5.54 -3.67
CA ASN A 341 -14.28 5.62 -4.41
C ASN A 341 -14.13 7.01 -5.05
N ALA A 342 -12.91 7.49 -5.04
CA ALA A 342 -12.50 8.68 -5.76
C ALA A 342 -11.80 8.25 -7.07
N TYR A 343 -12.52 8.23 -8.18
CA TYR A 343 -11.97 7.92 -9.49
C TYR A 343 -11.43 9.18 -10.18
N LYS A 344 -10.20 9.11 -10.69
CA LYS A 344 -9.54 10.22 -11.35
C LYS A 344 -9.47 10.00 -12.86
N PHE A 345 -9.66 11.07 -13.62
CA PHE A 345 -9.46 11.07 -15.06
C PHE A 345 -8.93 12.43 -15.54
N GLN A 346 -8.42 12.48 -16.76
CA GLN A 346 -7.87 13.68 -17.38
C GLN A 346 -8.60 13.96 -18.68
N ALA A 347 -8.71 15.26 -19.04
CA ALA A 347 -9.26 15.69 -20.31
C ALA A 347 -8.57 16.96 -20.79
N SER A 348 -8.25 17.02 -22.08
CA SER A 348 -7.76 18.22 -22.73
C SER A 348 -8.92 19.12 -23.10
N LEU A 349 -8.94 20.35 -22.59
CA LEU A 349 -9.96 21.36 -22.88
C LEU A 349 -9.34 22.57 -23.57
N LEU A 350 -10.14 23.25 -24.41
CA LEU A 350 -9.74 24.45 -25.11
C LEU A 350 -10.33 25.69 -24.44
N GLU A 351 -9.52 26.75 -24.33
CA GLU A 351 -9.93 28.05 -23.80
C GLU A 351 -11.18 28.59 -24.51
N GLY A 352 -12.16 29.05 -23.71
CA GLY A 352 -13.39 29.70 -24.24
C GLY A 352 -14.35 28.75 -24.98
N ARG A 353 -13.97 27.47 -25.17
CA ARG A 353 -14.88 26.49 -25.80
C ARG A 353 -15.83 25.94 -24.74
N ARG A 354 -17.14 25.96 -25.07
CA ARG A 354 -18.16 25.27 -24.28
C ARG A 354 -18.09 23.76 -24.56
N THR A 355 -17.57 23.00 -23.62
CA THR A 355 -17.43 21.54 -23.70
C THR A 355 -18.63 20.89 -23.02
N PRO A 356 -19.42 20.05 -23.72
CA PRO A 356 -20.56 19.35 -23.11
C PRO A 356 -20.10 18.41 -21.99
N LEU A 357 -20.78 18.49 -20.85
CA LEU A 357 -20.65 17.56 -19.72
C LEU A 357 -21.99 16.88 -19.47
N ARG A 358 -21.96 15.56 -19.27
CA ARG A 358 -23.11 14.78 -18.81
C ARG A 358 -22.66 13.75 -17.79
N ILE A 359 -23.34 13.69 -16.64
CA ILE A 359 -23.17 12.68 -15.61
C ILE A 359 -24.49 11.97 -15.41
N GLU A 360 -24.51 10.67 -15.53
CA GLU A 360 -25.65 9.82 -15.15
C GLU A 360 -25.33 9.11 -13.84
N TRP A 361 -26.19 9.28 -12.85
CA TRP A 361 -26.04 8.70 -11.53
C TRP A 361 -27.30 7.96 -11.10
N LYS A 362 -27.15 6.69 -10.70
CA LYS A 362 -28.20 5.90 -10.06
C LYS A 362 -27.79 5.62 -8.62
N PRO A 363 -28.41 6.28 -7.64
CA PRO A 363 -28.15 6.05 -6.22
C PRO A 363 -28.27 4.58 -5.83
N GLY A 364 -27.42 4.14 -4.90
CA GLY A 364 -27.34 2.75 -4.45
C GLY A 364 -28.16 2.42 -3.20
N GLY A 365 -29.17 3.23 -2.85
CA GLY A 365 -30.01 3.06 -1.66
C GLY A 365 -30.40 4.40 -1.03
N ASP A 366 -30.83 4.36 0.23
CA ASP A 366 -31.28 5.55 0.97
C ASP A 366 -30.16 6.54 1.32
N VAL A 367 -28.90 6.09 1.26
CA VAL A 367 -27.71 6.90 1.40
C VAL A 367 -26.86 6.74 0.16
N SER A 368 -26.61 7.84 -0.55
CA SER A 368 -25.79 7.83 -1.76
C SER A 368 -25.38 9.27 -2.10
N TYR A 369 -24.30 9.44 -2.86
CA TYR A 369 -23.80 10.76 -3.26
C TYR A 369 -23.05 10.68 -4.58
N CYS A 370 -22.96 11.84 -5.26
CA CYS A 370 -22.19 11.99 -6.50
C CYS A 370 -21.63 13.41 -6.56
N GLY A 371 -20.35 13.54 -6.87
CA GLY A 371 -19.69 14.82 -7.02
C GLY A 371 -18.55 14.76 -8.02
N LEU A 372 -18.35 15.84 -8.76
CA LEU A 372 -17.24 16.00 -9.68
C LEU A 372 -16.50 17.30 -9.35
N ARG A 373 -15.18 17.19 -9.15
CA ARG A 373 -14.27 18.32 -8.93
C ARG A 373 -13.16 18.31 -9.95
N ALA A 374 -12.49 19.45 -10.10
CA ALA A 374 -11.34 19.57 -10.97
C ALA A 374 -10.18 20.28 -10.25
N ALA A 375 -8.95 19.98 -10.67
CA ALA A 375 -7.77 20.72 -10.23
C ALA A 375 -7.56 21.94 -11.14
N THR A 376 -7.03 23.04 -10.57
CA THR A 376 -6.61 24.21 -11.32
C THR A 376 -5.55 23.80 -12.34
N LEU A 377 -5.66 24.33 -13.57
CA LEU A 377 -4.67 24.08 -14.60
C LEU A 377 -3.29 24.56 -14.14
N GLN A 378 -2.31 23.67 -14.22
CA GLN A 378 -0.92 24.02 -14.00
C GLN A 378 -0.31 24.51 -15.31
N ASP A 379 0.66 25.42 -15.22
CA ASP A 379 1.46 25.82 -16.38
C ASP A 379 2.28 24.65 -16.94
N ALA A 380 2.80 24.80 -18.15
CA ALA A 380 3.56 23.73 -18.81
C ALA A 380 4.86 23.37 -18.07
N ASP A 381 5.46 24.32 -17.35
CA ASP A 381 6.67 24.07 -16.57
C ASP A 381 6.34 23.27 -15.31
N ALA A 382 5.24 23.60 -14.61
CA ALA A 382 4.78 22.85 -13.45
C ALA A 382 4.40 21.39 -13.79
N GLN A 383 3.98 21.08 -15.01
CA GLN A 383 3.72 19.71 -15.48
C GLN A 383 5.00 18.85 -15.59
N ARG A 384 6.17 19.50 -15.71
CA ARG A 384 7.49 18.84 -15.75
C ARG A 384 8.18 18.83 -14.40
N GLU A 385 7.44 19.07 -13.34
CA GLU A 385 7.95 19.10 -11.97
C GLU A 385 7.28 18.00 -11.11
N VAL A 386 8.04 17.53 -10.14
CA VAL A 386 7.50 16.72 -9.03
C VAL A 386 7.16 17.67 -7.90
N SER A 387 5.93 17.66 -7.43
CA SER A 387 5.47 18.53 -6.35
C SER A 387 4.99 17.71 -5.15
N ILE A 388 5.49 18.09 -3.97
CA ILE A 388 5.02 17.58 -2.67
C ILE A 388 4.50 18.76 -1.87
N TRP A 389 3.31 18.61 -1.31
CA TRP A 389 2.73 19.53 -0.36
C TRP A 389 2.33 18.79 0.91
N ALA A 390 2.64 19.36 2.08
CA ALA A 390 2.21 18.87 3.37
C ALA A 390 1.48 19.98 4.13
N GLU A 391 0.44 19.60 4.90
CA GLU A 391 -0.45 20.55 5.56
C GLU A 391 0.16 21.18 6.78
N MET A 392 0.79 20.39 7.64
CA MET A 392 1.37 20.87 8.90
C MET A 392 2.57 20.03 9.34
N ASP A 393 3.74 20.65 9.37
CA ASP A 393 4.96 20.11 9.96
C ASP A 393 5.75 21.23 10.69
N ARG A 394 6.74 20.85 11.47
CA ARG A 394 7.62 21.81 12.17
C ARG A 394 8.63 22.45 11.25
N ASP A 395 9.04 21.73 10.23
CA ASP A 395 9.94 22.11 9.13
C ASP A 395 9.65 21.19 7.93
N MET A 396 10.26 21.48 6.80
CA MET A 396 10.27 20.57 5.64
C MET A 396 11.42 19.58 5.83
N ASP A 397 11.14 18.29 5.87
CA ASP A 397 12.08 17.22 6.17
C ASP A 397 11.96 16.09 5.14
N TYR A 398 13.01 15.88 4.34
CA TYR A 398 13.04 14.82 3.36
C TYR A 398 14.42 14.19 3.19
N TYR A 399 14.43 12.96 2.66
CA TYR A 399 15.63 12.16 2.41
C TYR A 399 15.72 11.83 0.92
N VAL A 400 16.88 12.04 0.33
CA VAL A 400 17.17 11.60 -1.04
C VAL A 400 18.12 10.41 -0.96
N ILE A 401 17.73 9.33 -1.63
CA ILE A 401 18.41 8.04 -1.67
C ILE A 401 18.91 7.84 -3.11
N ALA A 402 20.24 7.84 -3.33
CA ALA A 402 20.81 7.50 -4.62
C ALA A 402 20.88 5.97 -4.81
N GLY A 403 20.56 5.49 -5.99
CA GLY A 403 20.65 4.07 -6.33
C GLY A 403 20.84 3.82 -7.81
N ASP A 404 21.55 2.73 -8.14
CA ASP A 404 21.84 2.33 -9.52
C ASP A 404 20.61 1.69 -10.21
N ASN A 405 19.63 1.25 -9.41
CA ASN A 405 18.36 0.67 -9.83
C ASN A 405 17.32 0.78 -8.71
N ILE A 406 16.06 0.44 -8.99
CA ILE A 406 14.95 0.53 -8.03
C ILE A 406 15.20 -0.36 -6.79
N ASP A 407 15.79 -1.55 -6.93
CA ASP A 407 16.09 -2.42 -5.78
C ASP A 407 17.09 -1.77 -4.81
N SER A 408 18.14 -1.12 -5.31
CA SER A 408 19.11 -0.42 -4.47
C SER A 408 18.52 0.81 -3.78
N ILE A 409 17.55 1.47 -4.40
CA ILE A 409 16.79 2.57 -3.79
C ILE A 409 15.90 2.03 -2.66
N ILE A 410 15.17 0.94 -2.88
CA ILE A 410 14.34 0.29 -1.86
C ILE A 410 15.20 -0.21 -0.70
N SER A 411 16.39 -0.74 -0.97
CA SER A 411 17.35 -1.12 0.09
C SER A 411 17.80 0.08 0.93
N GLY A 412 18.04 1.23 0.29
CA GLY A 412 18.28 2.49 0.98
C GLY A 412 17.12 2.93 1.86
N TYR A 413 15.88 2.84 1.35
CA TYR A 413 14.68 3.09 2.14
C TYR A 413 14.59 2.18 3.36
N ARG A 414 14.82 0.87 3.21
CA ARG A 414 14.78 -0.08 4.34
C ARG A 414 15.97 0.08 5.31
N THR A 415 17.06 0.65 4.85
CA THR A 415 18.14 1.09 5.73
C THR A 415 17.67 2.22 6.65
N LEU A 416 16.95 3.20 6.12
CA LEU A 416 16.35 4.29 6.90
C LEU A 416 15.25 3.81 7.84
N THR A 417 14.35 2.96 7.35
CA THR A 417 13.05 2.69 8.00
C THR A 417 12.97 1.33 8.70
N GLY A 418 14.02 0.54 8.62
CA GLY A 418 14.10 -0.80 9.19
C GLY A 418 13.76 -1.91 8.19
N LYS A 419 14.44 -3.05 8.36
CA LYS A 419 14.26 -4.24 7.52
C LYS A 419 12.90 -4.88 7.73
N SER A 420 12.36 -5.48 6.67
CA SER A 420 11.20 -6.37 6.79
C SER A 420 11.56 -7.65 7.55
N GLN A 421 10.60 -8.22 8.25
CA GLN A 421 10.75 -9.53 8.91
C GLN A 421 10.75 -10.66 7.86
N VAL A 422 11.35 -11.82 8.19
CA VAL A 422 11.05 -13.06 7.46
C VAL A 422 9.66 -13.51 7.89
N MET A 423 8.69 -13.50 6.97
CA MET A 423 7.32 -13.92 7.27
C MET A 423 7.25 -15.39 7.66
N PRO A 424 6.32 -15.81 8.54
CA PRO A 424 6.08 -17.22 8.80
C PRO A 424 5.78 -17.98 7.49
N LYS A 425 6.31 -19.19 7.34
CA LYS A 425 6.14 -19.95 6.09
C LYS A 425 4.66 -20.20 5.74
N TRP A 426 3.82 -20.49 6.73
CA TRP A 426 2.39 -20.69 6.57
C TRP A 426 1.66 -19.46 6.03
N SER A 427 2.18 -18.25 6.28
CA SER A 427 1.52 -17.03 5.80
C SER A 427 1.57 -16.85 4.27
N LEU A 428 2.44 -17.60 3.59
CA LEU A 428 2.56 -17.60 2.13
C LEU A 428 1.63 -18.60 1.44
N GLY A 429 0.93 -19.45 2.19
CA GLY A 429 -0.10 -20.35 1.71
C GLY A 429 -1.43 -19.64 1.44
N PHE A 430 -2.50 -20.42 1.25
CA PHE A 430 -3.84 -19.90 1.01
C PHE A 430 -4.55 -19.61 2.35
N TRP A 431 -5.32 -18.52 2.36
CA TRP A 431 -6.11 -18.05 3.49
C TRP A 431 -7.58 -18.04 3.12
N GLN A 432 -8.36 -18.83 3.81
CA GLN A 432 -9.80 -18.82 3.68
C GLN A 432 -10.41 -17.85 4.69
N SER A 433 -11.10 -16.86 4.18
CA SER A 433 -11.80 -15.85 4.96
C SER A 433 -13.13 -15.49 4.30
N ARG A 434 -14.07 -15.01 5.08
CA ARG A 434 -15.30 -14.36 4.63
C ARG A 434 -15.83 -13.40 5.68
N GLU A 435 -16.66 -12.46 5.32
CA GLU A 435 -17.47 -11.70 6.26
C GLU A 435 -18.83 -12.40 6.38
N ARG A 436 -19.08 -13.20 7.43
CA ARG A 436 -18.12 -13.74 8.40
C ARG A 436 -18.56 -15.14 8.84
N TYR A 437 -17.68 -15.89 9.47
CA TYR A 437 -18.09 -17.09 10.21
C TYR A 437 -18.76 -16.65 11.50
N LYS A 438 -20.07 -16.94 11.64
CA LYS A 438 -20.87 -16.42 12.76
C LYS A 438 -20.71 -17.27 14.02
N THR A 439 -20.32 -18.53 13.86
CA THR A 439 -20.16 -19.50 14.96
C THR A 439 -18.88 -20.29 14.84
N GLN A 440 -18.46 -20.85 15.95
CA GLN A 440 -17.35 -21.81 16.03
C GLN A 440 -17.54 -22.98 15.04
N GLU A 441 -18.78 -23.50 14.95
CA GLU A 441 -19.11 -24.62 14.08
C GLU A 441 -18.98 -24.26 12.58
N GLU A 442 -19.44 -23.08 12.16
CA GLU A 442 -19.26 -22.63 10.77
C GLU A 442 -17.79 -22.59 10.35
N LEU A 443 -16.92 -22.09 11.23
CA LEU A 443 -15.48 -21.99 10.94
C LEU A 443 -14.85 -23.38 10.86
N THR A 444 -15.07 -24.23 11.84
CA THR A 444 -14.44 -25.57 11.91
C THR A 444 -15.00 -26.54 10.86
N SER A 445 -16.29 -26.46 10.52
CA SER A 445 -16.89 -27.27 9.46
C SER A 445 -16.39 -26.85 8.08
N THR A 446 -16.19 -25.55 7.84
CA THR A 446 -15.59 -25.07 6.59
C THR A 446 -14.15 -25.59 6.41
N LEU A 447 -13.34 -25.57 7.47
CA LEU A 447 -11.98 -26.15 7.42
C LEU A 447 -12.02 -27.65 7.14
N SER A 448 -12.95 -28.38 7.78
CA SER A 448 -13.15 -29.80 7.55
C SER A 448 -13.55 -30.11 6.11
N GLU A 449 -14.40 -29.27 5.49
CA GLU A 449 -14.81 -29.41 4.11
C GLU A 449 -13.66 -29.13 3.13
N LEU A 450 -12.81 -28.12 3.38
CA LEU A 450 -11.59 -27.86 2.61
C LEU A 450 -10.67 -29.09 2.61
N ARG A 451 -10.44 -29.69 3.79
CA ARG A 451 -9.63 -30.91 3.91
C ARG A 451 -10.25 -32.11 3.20
N ARG A 452 -11.57 -32.30 3.35
CA ARG A 452 -12.31 -33.37 2.66
C ARG A 452 -12.19 -33.27 1.13
N ARG A 453 -12.26 -32.07 0.57
CA ARG A 453 -12.10 -31.79 -0.86
C ARG A 453 -10.63 -31.75 -1.31
N ARG A 454 -9.68 -31.87 -0.40
CA ARG A 454 -8.24 -31.73 -0.66
C ARG A 454 -7.90 -30.38 -1.30
N ILE A 455 -8.54 -29.34 -0.82
CA ILE A 455 -8.20 -27.96 -1.16
C ILE A 455 -7.21 -27.49 -0.10
N PRO A 456 -5.98 -27.14 -0.49
CA PRO A 456 -4.97 -26.69 0.47
C PRO A 456 -5.38 -25.38 1.16
N VAL A 457 -5.10 -25.26 2.45
CA VAL A 457 -5.30 -24.02 3.22
C VAL A 457 -4.38 -23.99 4.44
N ASP A 458 -3.77 -22.83 4.69
CA ASP A 458 -2.97 -22.61 5.90
C ASP A 458 -3.72 -21.83 6.97
N VAL A 459 -4.56 -20.86 6.61
CA VAL A 459 -5.15 -19.95 7.59
C VAL A 459 -6.67 -19.89 7.44
N MET A 460 -7.36 -20.07 8.55
CA MET A 460 -8.75 -19.70 8.74
C MET A 460 -8.81 -18.35 9.44
N VAL A 461 -9.73 -17.48 9.03
CA VAL A 461 -9.83 -16.14 9.57
C VAL A 461 -11.15 -15.96 10.31
N GLN A 462 -11.06 -15.65 11.61
CA GLN A 462 -12.20 -15.22 12.40
C GLN A 462 -12.30 -13.70 12.31
N ASP A 463 -13.28 -13.25 11.56
CA ASP A 463 -13.56 -11.84 11.33
C ASP A 463 -14.27 -11.21 12.55
N TRP A 464 -14.60 -9.90 12.44
CA TRP A 464 -15.24 -9.12 13.50
C TRP A 464 -16.55 -9.73 14.00
N ASN A 465 -17.07 -9.16 15.12
CA ASN A 465 -18.31 -9.60 15.81
C ASN A 465 -18.27 -11.08 16.27
N TYR A 466 -17.13 -11.55 16.80
CA TYR A 466 -17.07 -12.78 17.58
C TYR A 466 -17.47 -12.56 19.06
N TRP A 467 -17.56 -11.29 19.46
CA TRP A 467 -18.04 -10.82 20.77
C TRP A 467 -19.56 -10.65 20.80
N ARG A 468 -20.14 -10.40 21.97
CA ARG A 468 -21.56 -10.00 22.11
C ARG A 468 -21.77 -8.65 21.45
N ASP A 469 -22.93 -8.41 20.83
CA ASP A 469 -23.18 -7.25 19.97
C ASP A 469 -22.85 -5.88 20.58
N ASP A 470 -23.03 -5.73 21.91
CA ASP A 470 -22.73 -4.50 22.67
C ASP A 470 -21.30 -4.44 23.24
N GLN A 471 -20.45 -5.44 22.93
CA GLN A 471 -19.13 -5.64 23.58
C GLN A 471 -17.94 -5.49 22.62
N TRP A 472 -18.04 -4.64 21.61
CA TRP A 472 -16.89 -4.36 20.73
C TRP A 472 -15.71 -3.79 21.52
N GLY A 473 -14.56 -4.43 21.45
CA GLY A 473 -13.35 -4.08 22.21
C GLY A 473 -13.21 -4.78 23.57
N SER A 474 -14.15 -5.66 23.96
CA SER A 474 -13.99 -6.50 25.17
C SER A 474 -12.91 -7.57 25.00
N HIS A 475 -12.58 -7.93 23.77
CA HIS A 475 -11.68 -9.04 23.42
C HIS A 475 -12.15 -10.40 23.95
N GLU A 476 -13.46 -10.61 24.06
CA GLU A 476 -14.09 -11.83 24.55
C GLU A 476 -14.94 -12.51 23.49
N PHE A 477 -14.94 -13.83 23.46
CA PHE A 477 -15.86 -14.58 22.62
C PHE A 477 -17.28 -14.60 23.21
N ASP A 478 -18.29 -14.46 22.35
CA ASP A 478 -19.68 -14.69 22.74
C ASP A 478 -19.86 -16.18 23.09
N PRO A 479 -20.20 -16.52 24.34
CA PRO A 479 -20.26 -17.92 24.79
C PRO A 479 -21.40 -18.73 24.14
N VAL A 480 -22.36 -18.09 23.51
CA VAL A 480 -23.45 -18.78 22.79
C VAL A 480 -22.97 -19.23 21.41
N ARG A 481 -22.27 -18.37 20.72
CA ARG A 481 -21.76 -18.62 19.35
C ARG A 481 -20.42 -19.35 19.34
N TYR A 482 -19.62 -19.19 20.39
CA TYR A 482 -18.32 -19.81 20.59
C TYR A 482 -18.28 -20.47 21.98
N PRO A 483 -18.97 -21.61 22.16
CA PRO A 483 -19.11 -22.22 23.48
C PRO A 483 -17.81 -22.77 24.04
N ASP A 484 -16.86 -23.13 23.19
CA ASP A 484 -15.52 -23.64 23.56
C ASP A 484 -14.47 -23.14 22.57
N PRO A 485 -13.99 -21.90 22.72
CA PRO A 485 -12.95 -21.37 21.82
C PRO A 485 -11.65 -22.18 21.86
N GLN A 486 -11.27 -22.79 22.97
CA GLN A 486 -10.07 -23.63 23.02
C GLN A 486 -10.19 -24.85 22.09
N ALA A 487 -11.34 -25.52 22.13
CA ALA A 487 -11.60 -26.65 21.21
C ALA A 487 -11.58 -26.19 19.73
N MET A 488 -12.01 -24.96 19.43
CA MET A 488 -11.90 -24.38 18.09
C MET A 488 -10.42 -24.23 17.69
N PHE A 489 -9.58 -23.66 18.54
CA PHE A 489 -8.13 -23.54 18.28
C PHE A 489 -7.50 -24.91 18.06
N ASP A 490 -7.80 -25.86 18.95
CA ASP A 490 -7.25 -27.22 18.89
C ASP A 490 -7.66 -27.92 17.58
N SER A 491 -8.90 -27.77 17.15
CA SER A 491 -9.40 -28.34 15.90
C SER A 491 -8.71 -27.74 14.68
N VAL A 492 -8.49 -26.43 14.66
CA VAL A 492 -7.78 -25.74 13.58
C VAL A 492 -6.33 -26.22 13.51
N HIS A 493 -5.64 -26.29 14.64
CA HIS A 493 -4.24 -26.74 14.70
C HIS A 493 -4.08 -28.24 14.36
N GLN A 494 -4.99 -29.10 14.82
CA GLN A 494 -5.00 -30.52 14.48
C GLN A 494 -5.20 -30.75 12.96
N ALA A 495 -5.96 -29.91 12.32
CA ALA A 495 -6.11 -29.90 10.86
C ALA A 495 -4.88 -29.31 10.12
N GLY A 496 -3.81 -28.91 10.82
CA GLY A 496 -2.61 -28.33 10.25
C GLY A 496 -2.76 -26.87 9.80
N ALA A 497 -3.86 -26.22 10.20
CA ALA A 497 -4.14 -24.81 9.86
C ALA A 497 -3.76 -23.86 11.00
N ARG A 498 -3.85 -22.57 10.76
CA ARG A 498 -3.63 -21.46 11.68
C ARG A 498 -4.89 -20.64 11.81
N LEU A 499 -5.06 -19.94 12.94
CA LEU A 499 -6.17 -19.04 13.16
C LEU A 499 -5.71 -17.59 13.26
N MET A 500 -6.27 -16.73 12.43
CA MET A 500 -6.19 -15.28 12.55
C MET A 500 -7.48 -14.74 13.17
N ILE A 501 -7.38 -13.74 14.04
CA ILE A 501 -8.54 -13.07 14.61
C ILE A 501 -8.50 -11.57 14.33
N SER A 502 -9.67 -10.99 14.08
CA SER A 502 -9.85 -9.54 13.91
C SER A 502 -9.70 -8.82 15.25
N CYS A 503 -8.86 -7.79 15.27
CA CYS A 503 -8.62 -6.93 16.43
C CYS A 503 -8.64 -5.46 16.01
N TRP A 504 -9.83 -4.87 16.03
CA TRP A 504 -10.00 -3.46 15.76
C TRP A 504 -9.47 -2.63 16.93
N PRO A 505 -8.84 -1.48 16.69
CA PRO A 505 -8.47 -0.54 17.76
C PRO A 505 -9.67 0.31 18.24
N LYS A 506 -10.88 -0.26 18.21
CA LYS A 506 -12.18 0.36 18.50
C LYS A 506 -12.80 -0.24 19.75
N PHE A 507 -13.43 0.59 20.57
CA PHE A 507 -14.04 0.22 21.84
C PHE A 507 -15.40 0.87 21.98
N TYR A 508 -16.42 0.09 22.37
CA TYR A 508 -17.72 0.63 22.77
C TYR A 508 -17.67 1.19 24.18
N CYS A 509 -18.35 2.31 24.43
CA CYS A 509 -18.35 3.03 25.71
C CYS A 509 -18.79 2.16 26.90
N GLY A 510 -19.58 1.11 26.67
CA GLY A 510 -20.06 0.16 27.69
C GLY A 510 -19.02 -0.85 28.16
N THR A 511 -17.91 -1.03 27.44
CA THR A 511 -16.91 -2.05 27.76
C THR A 511 -15.99 -1.62 28.91
N GLU A 512 -15.45 -2.60 29.63
CA GLU A 512 -14.45 -2.35 30.67
C GLU A 512 -13.17 -1.76 30.07
N HIS A 513 -12.67 -2.31 28.99
CA HIS A 513 -11.48 -1.85 28.28
C HIS A 513 -11.58 -0.40 27.79
N TYR A 514 -12.78 0.04 27.36
CA TYR A 514 -13.01 1.45 27.06
C TYR A 514 -12.80 2.32 28.31
N ARG A 515 -13.43 1.94 29.43
CA ARG A 515 -13.34 2.71 30.71
C ARG A 515 -11.91 2.78 31.23
N GLU A 516 -11.13 1.71 31.09
CA GLU A 516 -9.71 1.70 31.49
C GLU A 516 -8.87 2.68 30.67
N LEU A 517 -9.03 2.68 29.34
CA LEU A 517 -8.33 3.60 28.44
C LEU A 517 -8.82 5.04 28.62
N ASP A 518 -10.12 5.24 28.76
CA ASP A 518 -10.73 6.55 28.93
C ASP A 518 -10.33 7.21 30.26
N ALA A 519 -10.22 6.44 31.35
CA ALA A 519 -9.75 6.90 32.66
C ALA A 519 -8.31 7.43 32.62
N LYS A 520 -7.52 7.03 31.62
CA LYS A 520 -6.16 7.54 31.36
C LYS A 520 -6.11 8.64 30.30
N GLY A 521 -7.26 9.02 29.74
CA GLY A 521 -7.33 9.97 28.63
C GLY A 521 -6.78 9.43 27.30
N TRP A 522 -6.81 8.12 27.10
CA TRP A 522 -6.24 7.47 25.91
C TRP A 522 -7.29 7.02 24.88
N ILE A 523 -8.47 7.64 24.91
CA ILE A 523 -9.55 7.48 23.93
C ILE A 523 -9.75 8.80 23.18
N TYR A 524 -9.97 8.75 21.87
CA TYR A 524 -10.41 9.90 21.10
C TYR A 524 -11.87 10.19 21.42
N ARG A 525 -12.14 11.30 22.11
CA ARG A 525 -13.46 11.57 22.71
C ARG A 525 -14.44 12.30 21.80
N GLN A 526 -13.98 12.93 20.71
CA GLN A 526 -14.85 13.76 19.88
C GLN A 526 -16.05 12.96 19.34
N ALA A 527 -15.84 11.72 18.90
CA ALA A 527 -16.92 10.87 18.39
C ALA A 527 -18.03 10.63 19.42
N VAL A 528 -17.63 10.45 20.69
CA VAL A 528 -18.58 10.24 21.80
C VAL A 528 -19.29 11.53 22.16
N THR A 529 -18.56 12.66 22.18
CA THR A 529 -19.13 14.00 22.40
C THR A 529 -20.19 14.34 21.35
N ASP A 530 -19.93 14.01 20.08
CA ASP A 530 -20.85 14.25 18.98
C ASP A 530 -21.94 13.17 18.85
N SER A 531 -22.01 12.24 19.81
CA SER A 531 -22.97 11.14 19.83
C SER A 531 -22.99 10.35 18.52
N ILE A 532 -21.80 9.97 18.03
CA ILE A 532 -21.67 9.17 16.80
C ILE A 532 -21.97 7.70 17.12
N TYR A 533 -23.02 7.19 16.51
CA TYR A 533 -23.38 5.77 16.53
C TYR A 533 -22.86 5.11 15.25
N ASP A 534 -22.38 3.88 15.37
CA ASP A 534 -22.05 3.07 14.22
C ASP A 534 -23.28 2.39 13.60
N TRP A 535 -23.07 1.54 12.60
CA TRP A 535 -24.13 0.85 11.87
C TRP A 535 -24.88 -0.21 12.71
N LEU A 536 -24.35 -0.63 13.84
CA LEU A 536 -25.00 -1.50 14.80
C LEU A 536 -25.81 -0.75 15.84
N GLY A 537 -25.72 0.58 15.88
CA GLY A 537 -26.43 1.45 16.79
C GLY A 537 -25.75 1.65 18.15
N TYR A 538 -24.45 1.36 18.24
CA TYR A 538 -23.67 1.57 19.45
C TYR A 538 -22.69 2.73 19.31
N MET A 539 -22.39 3.38 20.44
CA MET A 539 -21.42 4.47 20.50
C MET A 539 -20.07 3.96 20.98
N GLY A 540 -19.03 4.38 20.29
CA GLY A 540 -17.67 3.96 20.59
C GLY A 540 -16.63 4.86 19.91
N SER A 541 -15.36 4.61 20.22
CA SER A 541 -14.23 5.33 19.63
C SER A 541 -12.98 4.45 19.60
N PHE A 542 -11.89 5.06 19.15
CA PHE A 542 -10.57 4.44 18.99
C PHE A 542 -9.62 4.91 20.08
N TYR A 543 -8.68 4.06 20.48
CA TYR A 543 -7.67 4.47 21.44
C TYR A 543 -6.57 5.30 20.77
N ASP A 544 -5.89 6.16 21.56
CA ASP A 544 -4.76 6.95 21.08
C ASP A 544 -3.48 6.10 21.02
N ALA A 545 -3.24 5.47 19.86
CA ALA A 545 -2.07 4.64 19.66
C ALA A 545 -0.72 5.40 19.66
N TYR A 546 -0.75 6.73 19.59
CA TYR A 546 0.48 7.53 19.74
C TYR A 546 1.00 7.55 21.19
N SER A 547 0.14 7.25 22.18
CA SER A 547 0.56 7.07 23.56
C SER A 547 1.24 5.71 23.78
N LYS A 548 2.47 5.70 24.29
CA LYS A 548 3.17 4.47 24.67
C LYS A 548 2.43 3.69 25.77
N GLY A 549 1.80 4.41 26.68
CA GLY A 549 0.98 3.81 27.74
C GLY A 549 -0.25 3.11 27.19
N ALA A 550 -0.95 3.77 26.26
CA ALA A 550 -2.13 3.21 25.60
C ALA A 550 -1.80 1.96 24.78
N ARG A 551 -0.69 1.97 24.03
CA ARG A 551 -0.21 0.78 23.31
C ARG A 551 0.06 -0.41 24.23
N LYS A 552 0.71 -0.16 25.36
CA LYS A 552 0.97 -1.20 26.36
C LYS A 552 -0.33 -1.78 26.93
N MET A 553 -1.30 -0.92 27.28
CA MET A 553 -2.61 -1.34 27.79
C MET A 553 -3.40 -2.10 26.72
N PHE A 554 -3.42 -1.64 25.48
CA PHE A 554 -4.09 -2.34 24.38
C PHE A 554 -3.57 -3.77 24.21
N TRP A 555 -2.24 -3.96 24.18
CA TRP A 555 -1.68 -5.31 24.14
C TRP A 555 -2.03 -6.12 25.39
N GLN A 556 -1.98 -5.52 26.59
CA GLN A 556 -2.31 -6.20 27.83
C GLN A 556 -3.75 -6.73 27.80
N GLN A 557 -4.71 -5.93 27.36
CA GLN A 557 -6.11 -6.34 27.19
C GLN A 557 -6.25 -7.51 26.19
N MET A 558 -5.54 -7.48 25.09
CA MET A 558 -5.53 -8.60 24.12
C MET A 558 -4.84 -9.84 24.68
N ASP A 559 -3.74 -9.70 25.39
CA ASP A 559 -3.00 -10.83 25.99
C ASP A 559 -3.81 -11.53 27.07
N GLU A 560 -4.45 -10.77 27.95
CA GLU A 560 -5.25 -11.28 29.08
C GLU A 560 -6.56 -11.96 28.64
N HIS A 561 -7.14 -11.55 27.49
CA HIS A 561 -8.45 -12.05 27.05
C HIS A 561 -8.41 -12.98 25.81
N LEU A 562 -7.47 -12.79 24.88
CA LEU A 562 -7.41 -13.54 23.62
C LEU A 562 -6.17 -14.42 23.45
N TYR A 563 -5.07 -14.14 24.13
CA TYR A 563 -3.82 -14.83 23.87
C TYR A 563 -3.41 -15.81 24.97
N THR A 564 -3.16 -15.32 26.18
CA THR A 564 -2.71 -16.13 27.30
C THR A 564 -3.76 -17.15 27.80
N PRO A 565 -5.07 -16.85 27.91
CA PRO A 565 -6.09 -17.81 28.33
C PRO A 565 -6.20 -19.05 27.42
N PHE A 566 -5.92 -18.87 26.12
CA PHE A 566 -5.94 -19.96 25.15
C PHE A 566 -4.55 -20.54 24.85
N GLY A 567 -3.67 -20.59 25.85
CA GLY A 567 -2.33 -21.20 25.74
C GLY A 567 -1.42 -20.53 24.70
N LYS A 568 -1.68 -19.26 24.36
CA LYS A 568 -0.99 -18.49 23.30
C LYS A 568 -1.15 -19.13 21.92
N SER A 569 -2.31 -19.69 21.66
CA SER A 569 -2.64 -20.44 20.43
C SER A 569 -3.05 -19.55 19.25
N MET A 570 -3.33 -18.26 19.47
CA MET A 570 -3.57 -17.32 18.39
C MET A 570 -2.33 -17.19 17.51
N ASP A 571 -2.49 -17.33 16.19
CA ASP A 571 -1.38 -17.36 15.25
C ASP A 571 -1.10 -16.00 14.61
N ALA A 572 -2.15 -15.21 14.38
CA ALA A 572 -2.06 -13.94 13.68
C ALA A 572 -3.16 -12.96 14.10
N TRP A 573 -2.93 -11.67 13.86
CA TRP A 573 -3.81 -10.58 14.23
C TRP A 573 -4.21 -9.78 13.00
N TRP A 574 -5.50 -9.51 12.86
CA TRP A 574 -6.04 -8.68 11.80
C TRP A 574 -6.40 -7.30 12.36
N MET A 575 -5.55 -6.33 12.10
CA MET A 575 -5.69 -4.92 12.50
C MET A 575 -6.56 -4.18 11.49
N ASP A 576 -7.86 -4.42 11.52
CA ASP A 576 -8.80 -3.72 10.66
C ASP A 576 -9.02 -2.27 11.14
N ALA A 577 -9.46 -1.39 10.23
CA ALA A 577 -9.78 0.01 10.47
C ALA A 577 -8.67 0.86 11.11
N SER A 578 -7.40 0.51 10.89
CA SER A 578 -6.22 1.19 11.48
C SER A 578 -5.82 2.48 10.76
N GLU A 579 -6.77 3.20 10.14
CA GLU A 579 -6.58 4.53 9.54
C GLU A 579 -6.41 5.69 10.58
N PRO A 580 -7.09 5.81 11.74
CA PRO A 580 -8.24 5.10 12.29
C PRO A 580 -9.55 5.49 11.60
N ASN A 581 -10.39 4.49 11.34
CA ASN A 581 -11.69 4.72 10.72
C ASN A 581 -12.80 4.90 11.79
N VAL A 582 -12.80 6.03 12.45
CA VAL A 582 -13.82 6.35 13.46
C VAL A 582 -15.20 6.43 12.80
N ARG A 583 -15.26 6.90 11.56
CA ARG A 583 -16.46 7.00 10.75
C ARG A 583 -16.13 7.00 9.27
N ASP A 584 -16.88 6.20 8.49
CA ASP A 584 -16.83 6.22 7.04
C ASP A 584 -17.36 7.53 6.46
N CYS A 585 -16.91 7.87 5.25
CA CYS A 585 -17.39 9.02 4.47
C CYS A 585 -17.30 10.38 5.20
N THR A 586 -16.37 10.52 6.14
CA THR A 586 -16.19 11.75 6.90
C THR A 586 -15.26 12.71 6.15
N PRO A 587 -15.58 14.03 6.04
CA PRO A 587 -14.65 15.03 5.55
C PRO A 587 -13.31 15.00 6.32
N ILE A 588 -12.19 15.23 5.63
CA ILE A 588 -10.84 15.11 6.21
C ILE A 588 -10.70 15.96 7.48
N ASP A 589 -11.17 17.20 7.46
CA ASP A 589 -11.05 18.10 8.62
C ASP A 589 -11.84 17.57 9.84
N TYR A 590 -13.01 16.99 9.61
CA TYR A 590 -13.76 16.38 10.69
C TYR A 590 -13.12 15.07 11.16
N ARG A 591 -12.53 14.27 10.27
CA ARG A 591 -11.75 13.09 10.68
C ARG A 591 -10.58 13.45 11.57
N LYS A 592 -9.86 14.54 11.27
CA LYS A 592 -8.80 15.04 12.15
C LYS A 592 -9.32 15.38 13.54
N LEU A 593 -10.49 16.02 13.64
CA LEU A 593 -11.13 16.28 14.93
C LEU A 593 -11.50 15.00 15.68
N LEU A 594 -11.99 13.98 14.97
CA LEU A 594 -12.33 12.68 15.54
C LEU A 594 -11.13 11.89 16.04
N CYS A 595 -9.94 12.14 15.49
CA CYS A 595 -8.69 11.39 15.76
C CYS A 595 -7.65 12.19 16.55
N GLY A 596 -8.09 13.18 17.32
CA GLY A 596 -7.16 14.02 18.06
C GLY A 596 -7.79 14.79 19.23
N PRO A 597 -6.96 15.55 19.96
CA PRO A 597 -5.51 15.58 19.87
C PRO A 597 -4.87 14.24 20.27
N THR A 598 -3.64 14.01 19.81
CA THR A 598 -2.86 12.80 20.09
C THR A 598 -1.86 13.07 21.23
N ALA A 599 -1.31 12.02 21.82
CA ALA A 599 -0.24 12.13 22.82
C ALA A 599 1.05 12.78 22.27
N LEU A 600 1.21 12.89 20.96
CA LEU A 600 2.37 13.52 20.33
C LEU A 600 2.11 14.95 19.84
N GLY A 601 0.87 15.35 19.65
CA GLY A 601 0.51 16.66 19.14
C GLY A 601 -0.88 16.68 18.50
N THR A 602 -1.12 17.65 17.61
CA THR A 602 -2.38 17.72 16.88
C THR A 602 -2.54 16.60 15.87
N SER A 603 -3.75 16.20 15.54
CA SER A 603 -3.98 15.29 14.42
C SER A 603 -3.68 15.94 13.06
N ASP A 604 -3.62 17.27 12.95
CA ASP A 604 -3.13 17.92 11.75
C ASP A 604 -1.67 17.57 11.46
N GLU A 605 -0.83 17.42 12.51
CA GLU A 605 0.55 16.98 12.42
C GLU A 605 0.68 15.44 12.32
N TYR A 606 -0.20 14.67 12.98
CA TYR A 606 -0.07 13.20 13.14
C TYR A 606 -1.22 12.41 12.49
N PHE A 607 -1.75 12.85 11.37
CA PHE A 607 -2.95 12.28 10.76
C PHE A 607 -2.73 10.88 10.14
N ASN A 608 -1.59 10.66 9.50
CA ASN A 608 -1.37 9.49 8.62
C ASN A 608 -0.64 8.30 9.27
N ALA A 609 -0.02 8.49 10.44
CA ALA A 609 0.92 7.50 11.00
C ALA A 609 0.30 6.55 12.04
N TYR A 610 -1.02 6.53 12.21
CA TYR A 610 -1.69 5.71 13.24
C TYR A 610 -1.38 4.21 13.08
N SER A 611 -1.40 3.69 11.85
CA SER A 611 -1.21 2.25 11.59
C SER A 611 0.16 1.74 12.03
N ILE A 612 1.23 2.54 11.88
CA ILE A 612 2.57 2.11 12.29
C ILE A 612 2.72 2.01 13.82
N VAL A 613 2.10 2.94 14.56
CA VAL A 613 2.14 2.89 16.04
C VAL A 613 1.18 1.84 16.62
N ASN A 614 0.06 1.56 15.92
CA ASN A 614 -0.82 0.45 16.27
C ASN A 614 -0.15 -0.93 15.99
N ALA A 615 0.59 -1.05 14.90
CA ALA A 615 1.38 -2.25 14.61
C ALA A 615 2.49 -2.46 15.66
N ASP A 616 3.16 -1.38 16.10
CA ASP A 616 4.15 -1.42 17.18
C ASP A 616 3.57 -1.99 18.48
N ALA A 617 2.32 -1.63 18.83
CA ALA A 617 1.64 -2.12 20.04
C ALA A 617 1.56 -3.65 20.06
N ILE A 618 1.05 -4.24 18.98
CA ILE A 618 0.81 -5.69 18.91
C ILE A 618 2.13 -6.45 18.68
N TYR A 619 2.99 -5.96 17.77
CA TYR A 619 4.26 -6.61 17.45
C TYR A 619 5.16 -6.73 18.68
N ASN A 620 5.44 -5.62 19.34
CA ASN A 620 6.30 -5.61 20.51
C ASN A 620 5.62 -6.27 21.72
N GLY A 621 4.31 -6.13 21.85
CA GLY A 621 3.52 -6.81 22.85
C GLY A 621 3.64 -8.33 22.73
N GLN A 622 3.25 -8.92 21.61
CA GLN A 622 3.35 -10.38 21.41
C GLN A 622 4.79 -10.87 21.53
N ARG A 623 5.74 -10.14 20.95
CA ARG A 623 7.14 -10.54 20.99
C ARG A 623 7.70 -10.57 22.41
N SER A 624 7.25 -9.69 23.29
CA SER A 624 7.60 -9.71 24.70
C SER A 624 6.96 -10.88 25.45
N THR A 625 5.70 -11.23 25.13
CA THR A 625 4.96 -12.35 25.75
C THR A 625 5.39 -13.72 25.21
N ASN A 626 5.71 -13.82 23.92
CA ASN A 626 6.14 -15.05 23.24
C ASN A 626 7.26 -14.81 22.21
N PRO A 627 8.53 -14.69 22.65
CA PRO A 627 9.65 -14.38 21.76
C PRO A 627 10.05 -15.52 20.80
N ARG A 628 9.43 -16.70 20.92
CA ARG A 628 9.77 -17.86 20.09
C ARG A 628 8.96 -17.97 18.81
N ARG A 629 7.83 -17.24 18.68
CA ARG A 629 6.90 -17.32 17.56
C ARG A 629 6.91 -16.00 16.79
N ARG A 630 7.02 -16.06 15.44
CA ARG A 630 6.93 -14.88 14.60
C ARG A 630 5.57 -14.21 14.73
N VAL A 631 5.59 -12.90 14.87
CA VAL A 631 4.37 -12.09 14.81
C VAL A 631 3.96 -11.92 13.36
N PHE A 632 2.69 -12.08 13.07
CA PHE A 632 2.11 -11.74 11.78
C PHE A 632 0.89 -10.83 12.00
N LEU A 633 0.92 -9.69 11.31
CA LEU A 633 -0.15 -8.69 11.36
C LEU A 633 -0.69 -8.47 9.95
N LEU A 634 -2.01 -8.55 9.78
CA LEU A 634 -2.71 -8.06 8.60
C LEU A 634 -3.33 -6.70 8.92
N THR A 635 -3.06 -5.67 8.13
CA THR A 635 -3.53 -4.31 8.41
C THR A 635 -4.17 -3.67 7.17
N ARG A 636 -5.32 -2.98 7.34
CA ARG A 636 -5.99 -2.26 6.25
C ARG A 636 -5.27 -0.96 5.88
N SER A 637 -4.58 -0.37 6.83
CA SER A 637 -3.79 0.85 6.64
C SER A 637 -2.30 0.56 6.76
N GLY A 638 -1.47 1.42 6.18
CA GLY A 638 -0.02 1.29 6.21
C GLY A 638 0.67 2.65 6.18
N PHE A 639 1.90 2.68 6.67
CA PHE A 639 2.75 3.88 6.61
C PHE A 639 4.21 3.49 6.42
N ALA A 640 5.06 4.46 6.05
CA ALA A 640 6.49 4.21 5.87
C ALA A 640 7.13 3.56 7.11
N GLY A 641 7.93 2.51 6.91
CA GLY A 641 8.59 1.77 7.99
C GLY A 641 7.75 0.65 8.61
N GLN A 642 6.51 0.45 8.20
CA GLN A 642 5.62 -0.56 8.78
C GLN A 642 6.10 -2.00 8.55
N GLN A 643 6.87 -2.26 7.50
CA GLN A 643 7.44 -3.58 7.18
C GLN A 643 8.27 -4.17 8.33
N ARG A 644 8.80 -3.37 9.24
CA ARG A 644 9.59 -3.85 10.38
C ARG A 644 8.77 -4.56 11.48
N TYR A 645 7.45 -4.46 11.43
CA TYR A 645 6.55 -5.02 12.43
C TYR A 645 5.83 -6.31 11.99
N GLY A 646 6.38 -7.05 11.03
CA GLY A 646 5.79 -8.32 10.58
C GLY A 646 4.42 -8.15 9.93
N THR A 647 4.22 -7.06 9.20
CA THR A 647 2.94 -6.70 8.59
C THR A 647 2.83 -7.13 7.14
N ALA A 648 1.63 -7.58 6.77
CA ALA A 648 1.10 -7.53 5.41
C ALA A 648 -0.08 -6.56 5.37
N THR A 649 -0.29 -5.91 4.22
CA THR A 649 -1.39 -4.95 4.03
C THR A 649 -2.31 -5.44 2.93
N TRP A 650 -3.63 -5.23 3.08
CA TRP A 650 -4.57 -5.50 2.00
C TRP A 650 -5.26 -4.22 1.52
N SER A 651 -5.90 -4.30 0.37
CA SER A 651 -6.47 -3.14 -0.31
C SER A 651 -7.83 -2.68 0.22
N GLY A 652 -8.28 -3.17 1.36
CA GLY A 652 -9.57 -2.78 1.96
C GLY A 652 -10.78 -3.37 1.24
N ASP A 653 -11.94 -2.75 1.44
CA ASP A 653 -13.27 -3.26 1.04
C ASP A 653 -13.59 -2.92 -0.42
N ILE A 654 -12.81 -3.45 -1.35
CA ILE A 654 -12.95 -3.22 -2.80
C ILE A 654 -14.23 -3.88 -3.34
N ALA A 655 -14.76 -3.37 -4.45
CA ALA A 655 -15.98 -3.92 -5.04
C ALA A 655 -15.71 -5.16 -5.90
N THR A 656 -16.71 -6.04 -5.99
CA THR A 656 -16.69 -7.21 -6.85
C THR A 656 -16.96 -6.83 -8.30
N ARG A 657 -15.96 -6.22 -8.94
CA ARG A 657 -16.05 -5.71 -10.31
C ARG A 657 -14.73 -5.85 -11.05
N TRP A 658 -14.79 -5.95 -12.37
CA TRP A 658 -13.63 -6.07 -13.24
C TRP A 658 -12.69 -4.84 -13.17
N GLU A 659 -13.25 -3.63 -13.06
CA GLU A 659 -12.44 -2.42 -12.88
C GLU A 659 -11.72 -2.38 -11.53
N ASP A 660 -12.32 -2.91 -10.48
CA ASP A 660 -11.65 -3.04 -9.19
C ASP A 660 -10.52 -4.07 -9.26
N MET A 661 -10.73 -5.19 -9.93
CA MET A 661 -9.67 -6.19 -10.17
C MET A 661 -8.49 -5.56 -10.93
N ARG A 662 -8.74 -4.75 -11.96
CA ARG A 662 -7.66 -4.04 -12.68
C ARG A 662 -6.88 -3.09 -11.79
N ALA A 663 -7.60 -2.31 -10.97
CA ALA A 663 -6.98 -1.37 -10.05
C ALA A 663 -6.05 -2.06 -9.01
N GLN A 664 -6.31 -3.33 -8.67
CA GLN A 664 -5.46 -4.07 -7.74
C GLN A 664 -4.05 -4.35 -8.31
N ALA A 665 -3.91 -4.55 -9.59
CA ALA A 665 -2.60 -4.81 -10.20
C ALA A 665 -1.66 -3.61 -10.00
N THR A 666 -2.09 -2.41 -10.40
CA THR A 666 -1.30 -1.18 -10.22
C THR A 666 -1.11 -0.80 -8.76
N ALA A 667 -2.14 -0.99 -7.93
CA ALA A 667 -2.08 -0.72 -6.49
C ALA A 667 -1.01 -1.58 -5.80
N GLY A 668 -0.97 -2.88 -6.08
CA GLY A 668 0.02 -3.81 -5.51
C GLY A 668 1.44 -3.52 -5.97
N LEU A 669 1.63 -3.16 -7.25
CA LEU A 669 2.94 -2.78 -7.79
C LEU A 669 3.47 -1.49 -7.15
N ASN A 670 2.66 -0.45 -7.06
CA ASN A 670 3.05 0.80 -6.40
C ASN A 670 3.28 0.62 -4.90
N PHE A 671 2.47 -0.20 -4.23
CA PHE A 671 2.68 -0.52 -2.82
C PHE A 671 4.03 -1.22 -2.58
N SER A 672 4.40 -2.18 -3.43
CA SER A 672 5.70 -2.85 -3.38
C SER A 672 6.86 -1.87 -3.60
N MET A 673 6.72 -0.94 -4.55
CA MET A 673 7.72 0.10 -4.83
C MET A 673 7.73 1.24 -3.80
N ALA A 674 6.69 1.35 -2.96
CA ALA A 674 6.74 2.17 -1.75
C ALA A 674 7.55 1.54 -0.60
N GLY A 675 8.26 0.44 -0.86
CA GLY A 675 9.22 -0.19 0.05
C GLY A 675 8.61 -1.22 1.02
N ILE A 676 7.28 -1.43 1.01
CA ILE A 676 6.56 -2.38 1.88
C ILE A 676 6.26 -3.65 1.08
N PRO A 677 6.91 -4.81 1.39
CA PRO A 677 7.00 -5.94 0.45
C PRO A 677 5.81 -6.90 0.47
N PHE A 678 5.00 -6.94 1.55
CA PHE A 678 3.92 -7.90 1.70
C PHE A 678 2.56 -7.23 1.56
N TRP A 679 1.90 -7.55 0.47
CA TRP A 679 0.62 -6.98 0.08
C TRP A 679 -0.32 -8.07 -0.45
N GLY A 680 -1.60 -7.83 -0.32
CA GLY A 680 -2.67 -8.63 -0.89
C GLY A 680 -3.93 -7.81 -1.11
N MET A 681 -5.03 -8.51 -1.36
CA MET A 681 -6.34 -7.93 -1.63
C MET A 681 -7.41 -8.90 -1.14
N ASP A 682 -8.65 -8.43 -1.08
CA ASP A 682 -9.80 -9.32 -0.96
C ASP A 682 -10.07 -9.96 -2.33
N ILE A 683 -9.51 -11.18 -2.53
CA ILE A 683 -9.69 -11.90 -3.78
C ILE A 683 -11.17 -12.18 -3.99
N GLY A 684 -11.70 -11.74 -5.13
CA GLY A 684 -13.09 -11.80 -5.46
C GLY A 684 -13.90 -10.55 -5.10
N GLY A 685 -13.26 -9.54 -4.48
CA GLY A 685 -13.89 -8.32 -4.01
C GLY A 685 -14.66 -8.50 -2.71
N PHE A 686 -14.72 -7.46 -1.88
CA PHE A 686 -15.47 -7.48 -0.61
C PHE A 686 -16.95 -7.12 -0.81
N CYS A 687 -17.21 -5.94 -1.41
CA CYS A 687 -18.55 -5.41 -1.63
C CYS A 687 -19.19 -6.06 -2.87
N VAL A 688 -20.34 -6.70 -2.70
CA VAL A 688 -20.99 -7.45 -3.78
C VAL A 688 -22.20 -6.70 -4.32
N GLU A 689 -22.26 -6.54 -5.65
CA GLU A 689 -23.45 -5.97 -6.30
C GLU A 689 -24.69 -6.84 -6.12
N ASN A 690 -25.85 -6.19 -5.94
CA ASN A 690 -27.13 -6.89 -5.75
C ASN A 690 -27.49 -7.86 -6.88
N ARG A 691 -27.02 -7.62 -8.12
CA ARG A 691 -27.27 -8.54 -9.24
C ARG A 691 -26.62 -9.91 -9.02
N TYR A 692 -25.40 -9.95 -8.51
CA TYR A 692 -24.70 -11.19 -8.16
C TYR A 692 -25.31 -11.86 -6.93
N VAL A 693 -25.68 -11.05 -5.92
CA VAL A 693 -26.40 -11.54 -4.73
C VAL A 693 -27.70 -12.26 -5.14
N LYS A 694 -28.51 -11.66 -6.00
CA LYS A 694 -29.76 -12.26 -6.51
C LYS A 694 -29.51 -13.50 -7.38
N ALA A 695 -28.50 -13.45 -8.26
CA ALA A 695 -28.16 -14.56 -9.13
C ALA A 695 -27.70 -15.79 -8.34
N ALA A 696 -26.84 -15.61 -7.33
CA ALA A 696 -26.39 -16.69 -6.46
C ALA A 696 -27.53 -17.25 -5.58
N ALA A 697 -28.39 -16.40 -5.00
CA ALA A 697 -29.51 -16.83 -4.19
C ALA A 697 -30.55 -17.64 -5.00
N GLY A 698 -30.75 -17.28 -6.27
CA GLY A 698 -31.71 -17.98 -7.16
C GLY A 698 -31.18 -19.29 -7.71
N ALA A 699 -29.90 -19.51 -7.74
CA ALA A 699 -29.27 -20.67 -8.36
C ALA A 699 -29.25 -21.92 -7.47
N GLY A 700 -29.04 -21.74 -6.15
CA GLY A 700 -28.63 -22.83 -5.27
C GLY A 700 -27.28 -23.45 -5.68
N ASP A 701 -26.70 -24.26 -4.80
CA ASP A 701 -25.37 -24.86 -5.00
C ASP A 701 -25.29 -25.86 -6.19
N THR A 702 -26.41 -26.27 -6.75
CA THR A 702 -26.55 -27.36 -7.77
C THR A 702 -27.10 -26.89 -9.12
N ALA A 703 -27.27 -25.57 -9.34
CA ALA A 703 -27.90 -25.06 -10.55
C ALA A 703 -27.11 -25.42 -11.81
N THR A 704 -27.80 -26.16 -12.70
CA THR A 704 -27.27 -26.53 -14.04
C THR A 704 -27.55 -25.46 -15.10
N THR A 705 -28.49 -24.54 -14.84
CA THR A 705 -28.80 -23.38 -15.68
C THR A 705 -28.23 -22.14 -15.06
N GLU A 706 -27.38 -21.46 -15.80
CA GLU A 706 -26.63 -20.29 -15.36
C GLU A 706 -27.23 -19.03 -15.97
N SER A 707 -27.59 -18.05 -15.13
CA SER A 707 -27.92 -16.70 -15.62
C SER A 707 -26.64 -15.97 -16.04
N ASP A 708 -26.76 -14.94 -16.88
CA ASP A 708 -25.61 -14.14 -17.30
C ASP A 708 -24.85 -13.51 -16.12
N ASP A 709 -25.57 -13.05 -15.09
CA ASP A 709 -24.97 -12.49 -13.88
C ASP A 709 -24.24 -13.56 -13.05
N LEU A 710 -24.78 -14.79 -12.99
CA LEU A 710 -24.10 -15.89 -12.30
C LEU A 710 -22.85 -16.35 -13.06
N ALA A 711 -22.92 -16.42 -14.39
CA ALA A 711 -21.79 -16.74 -15.25
C ALA A 711 -20.67 -15.70 -15.12
N GLU A 712 -21.03 -14.42 -15.07
CA GLU A 712 -20.07 -13.35 -14.87
C GLU A 712 -19.43 -13.40 -13.47
N TRP A 713 -20.25 -13.61 -12.42
CA TRP A 713 -19.79 -13.82 -11.06
C TRP A 713 -18.74 -14.95 -10.97
N ARG A 714 -19.06 -16.11 -11.53
CA ARG A 714 -18.19 -17.29 -11.50
C ARG A 714 -16.87 -17.03 -12.23
N GLU A 715 -16.93 -16.43 -13.42
CA GLU A 715 -15.71 -16.11 -14.18
C GLU A 715 -14.86 -15.05 -13.47
N LEU A 716 -15.47 -14.01 -12.92
CA LEU A 716 -14.76 -12.97 -12.15
C LEU A 716 -14.04 -13.59 -10.95
N GLN A 717 -14.71 -14.46 -10.18
CA GLN A 717 -14.10 -15.13 -9.03
C GLN A 717 -12.92 -16.01 -9.46
N ALA A 718 -13.05 -16.80 -10.50
CA ALA A 718 -11.99 -17.64 -11.02
C ALA A 718 -10.79 -16.83 -11.50
N ARG A 719 -11.01 -15.79 -12.32
CA ARG A 719 -9.93 -14.93 -12.85
C ARG A 719 -9.23 -14.15 -11.74
N TRP A 720 -9.97 -13.69 -10.75
CA TRP A 720 -9.37 -12.98 -9.61
C TRP A 720 -8.54 -13.93 -8.73
N HIS A 721 -9.00 -15.16 -8.57
CA HIS A 721 -8.27 -16.19 -7.83
C HIS A 721 -6.96 -16.60 -8.55
N GLU A 722 -7.01 -16.76 -9.88
CA GLU A 722 -5.82 -16.96 -10.73
C GLU A 722 -4.77 -15.85 -10.51
N MET A 723 -5.22 -14.59 -10.54
CA MET A 723 -4.36 -13.42 -10.28
C MET A 723 -3.81 -13.43 -8.85
N GLY A 724 -4.66 -13.74 -7.88
CA GLY A 724 -4.31 -13.77 -6.45
C GLY A 724 -3.26 -14.80 -6.08
N CYS A 725 -3.16 -15.89 -6.83
CA CYS A 725 -2.11 -16.89 -6.67
C CYS A 725 -0.68 -16.31 -6.82
N PHE A 726 -0.53 -15.19 -7.52
CA PHE A 726 0.75 -14.55 -7.85
C PHE A 726 0.92 -13.15 -7.22
N VAL A 727 0.36 -12.97 -6.03
CA VAL A 727 0.66 -11.83 -5.15
C VAL A 727 1.22 -12.33 -3.81
N PRO A 728 1.92 -11.51 -3.01
CA PRO A 728 2.54 -11.97 -1.76
C PRO A 728 1.57 -12.62 -0.78
N LEU A 729 0.40 -12.03 -0.53
CA LEU A 729 -0.65 -12.58 0.35
C LEU A 729 -1.81 -13.15 -0.47
N PHE A 730 -2.07 -14.45 -0.34
CA PHE A 730 -3.09 -15.16 -1.09
C PHE A 730 -4.31 -15.45 -0.21
N ARG A 731 -5.29 -14.53 -0.20
CA ARG A 731 -6.46 -14.55 0.69
C ARG A 731 -7.74 -14.24 -0.05
N THR A 732 -8.73 -15.15 0.00
CA THR A 732 -10.12 -14.83 -0.37
C THR A 732 -10.83 -14.17 0.80
N HIS A 733 -11.67 -13.16 0.52
CA HIS A 733 -12.51 -12.53 1.53
C HIS A 733 -13.65 -11.74 0.89
N GLY A 734 -14.75 -11.59 1.59
CA GLY A 734 -15.86 -10.70 1.20
C GLY A 734 -17.20 -11.11 1.78
N GLN A 735 -18.19 -10.26 1.47
CA GLN A 735 -19.59 -10.48 1.80
C GLN A 735 -20.17 -11.64 0.99
N TRP A 736 -21.33 -12.14 1.41
CA TRP A 736 -22.06 -13.16 0.66
C TRP A 736 -22.40 -12.69 -0.78
N PRO A 737 -22.30 -13.56 -1.81
CA PRO A 737 -21.97 -15.00 -1.85
C PRO A 737 -20.54 -15.31 -1.43
N PHE A 738 -20.37 -16.39 -0.66
CA PHE A 738 -19.08 -16.74 -0.06
C PHE A 738 -18.04 -17.21 -1.08
N ARG A 739 -16.76 -17.17 -0.72
CA ARG A 739 -15.62 -17.40 -1.62
C ARG A 739 -15.04 -18.80 -1.54
N GLU A 740 -15.62 -19.70 -0.74
CA GLU A 740 -15.28 -21.13 -0.80
C GLU A 740 -15.59 -21.67 -2.20
N ALA A 741 -14.67 -22.41 -2.79
CA ALA A 741 -14.77 -22.86 -4.18
C ALA A 741 -16.12 -23.52 -4.53
N TRP A 742 -16.70 -24.30 -3.59
CA TRP A 742 -17.99 -24.98 -3.77
C TRP A 742 -19.22 -24.04 -3.64
N HIS A 743 -19.08 -22.86 -3.06
CA HIS A 743 -20.10 -21.83 -3.05
C HIS A 743 -20.06 -20.95 -4.31
N ILE A 744 -18.89 -20.85 -4.94
CA ILE A 744 -18.76 -20.15 -6.21
C ILE A 744 -19.37 -21.00 -7.34
N ALA A 745 -18.97 -22.27 -7.43
CA ALA A 745 -19.43 -23.17 -8.48
C ALA A 745 -19.37 -24.63 -8.02
N PRO A 746 -20.21 -25.53 -8.60
CA PRO A 746 -20.14 -26.96 -8.31
C PRO A 746 -18.83 -27.57 -8.86
N GLU A 747 -18.40 -28.66 -8.24
CA GLU A 747 -17.27 -29.48 -8.70
C GLU A 747 -17.49 -29.91 -10.17
N GLY A 748 -16.41 -29.80 -10.97
CA GLY A 748 -16.49 -30.02 -12.43
C GLY A 748 -16.82 -28.77 -13.25
N HIS A 749 -17.26 -27.68 -12.62
CA HIS A 749 -17.45 -26.41 -13.31
C HIS A 749 -16.08 -25.73 -13.54
N PRO A 750 -15.84 -25.08 -14.70
CA PRO A 750 -14.54 -24.45 -14.99
C PRO A 750 -14.04 -23.47 -13.92
N ALA A 751 -14.93 -22.73 -13.25
CA ALA A 751 -14.56 -21.84 -12.17
C ALA A 751 -14.02 -22.57 -10.94
N TYR A 752 -14.71 -23.66 -10.51
CA TYR A 752 -14.26 -24.50 -9.41
C TYR A 752 -12.88 -25.10 -9.70
N GLU A 753 -12.71 -25.69 -10.89
CA GLU A 753 -11.46 -26.33 -11.30
C GLU A 753 -10.30 -25.32 -11.37
N ALA A 754 -10.55 -24.12 -11.89
CA ALA A 754 -9.57 -23.05 -11.95
C ALA A 754 -9.10 -22.62 -10.53
N ILE A 755 -10.03 -22.41 -9.60
CA ILE A 755 -9.74 -22.03 -8.23
C ILE A 755 -8.89 -23.10 -7.56
N VAL A 756 -9.34 -24.37 -7.56
CA VAL A 756 -8.63 -25.47 -6.90
C VAL A 756 -7.26 -25.75 -7.53
N ALA A 757 -7.12 -25.60 -8.85
CA ALA A 757 -5.84 -25.75 -9.51
C ALA A 757 -4.82 -24.70 -9.06
N HIS A 758 -5.25 -23.44 -8.87
CA HIS A 758 -4.37 -22.37 -8.42
C HIS A 758 -4.04 -22.44 -6.92
N ASP A 759 -4.99 -22.95 -6.08
CA ASP A 759 -4.68 -23.30 -4.70
C ASP A 759 -3.55 -24.33 -4.64
N ARG A 760 -3.65 -25.42 -5.40
CA ARG A 760 -2.60 -26.46 -5.45
C ARG A 760 -1.29 -25.91 -6.00
N LEU A 761 -1.33 -25.12 -7.06
CA LEU A 761 -0.14 -24.50 -7.65
C LEU A 761 0.61 -23.63 -6.64
N ARG A 762 -0.10 -22.83 -5.83
CA ARG A 762 0.50 -22.01 -4.78
C ARG A 762 1.36 -22.83 -3.83
N TYR A 763 0.89 -24.00 -3.41
CA TYR A 763 1.63 -24.89 -2.51
C TYR A 763 2.81 -25.60 -3.19
N ARG A 764 2.68 -25.93 -4.48
CA ARG A 764 3.83 -26.42 -5.27
C ARG A 764 4.95 -25.38 -5.36
N LEU A 765 4.60 -24.10 -5.42
CA LEU A 765 5.56 -22.97 -5.45
C LEU A 765 6.13 -22.62 -4.07
N MET A 766 5.78 -23.30 -2.99
CA MET A 766 6.21 -22.93 -1.63
C MET A 766 7.74 -22.77 -1.46
N PRO A 767 8.61 -23.61 -2.04
CA PRO A 767 10.06 -23.41 -1.98
C PRO A 767 10.52 -22.11 -2.69
N TYR A 768 9.87 -21.75 -3.79
CA TYR A 768 10.09 -20.50 -4.51
C TYR A 768 9.67 -19.29 -3.67
N LEU A 769 8.45 -19.33 -3.12
CA LEU A 769 7.88 -18.26 -2.31
C LEU A 769 8.66 -18.02 -1.02
N TYR A 770 8.99 -19.09 -0.30
CA TYR A 770 9.68 -18.94 0.99
C TYR A 770 11.13 -18.51 0.82
N SER A 771 11.78 -18.90 -0.28
CA SER A 771 13.11 -18.37 -0.62
C SER A 771 13.06 -16.85 -0.86
N MET A 772 12.06 -16.37 -1.59
CA MET A 772 11.87 -14.94 -1.79
C MET A 772 11.56 -14.20 -0.49
N ALA A 773 10.76 -14.77 0.42
CA ALA A 773 10.49 -14.18 1.74
C ALA A 773 11.78 -14.03 2.56
N GLY A 774 12.70 -15.01 2.49
CA GLY A 774 14.06 -14.88 3.02
C GLY A 774 14.83 -13.73 2.36
N TRP A 775 14.79 -13.60 1.04
CA TRP A 775 15.48 -12.50 0.32
C TRP A 775 14.91 -11.14 0.67
N VAL A 776 13.62 -11.03 0.95
CA VAL A 776 13.01 -9.77 1.43
C VAL A 776 13.72 -9.26 2.66
N HIS A 777 14.03 -10.12 3.61
CA HIS A 777 14.76 -9.75 4.83
C HIS A 777 16.26 -9.52 4.59
N PHE A 778 16.92 -10.49 3.92
CA PHE A 778 18.39 -10.50 3.83
C PHE A 778 18.95 -9.63 2.70
N ARG A 779 18.16 -9.36 1.65
CA ARG A 779 18.59 -8.65 0.43
C ARG A 779 17.70 -7.47 0.07
N ASP A 780 16.74 -7.14 0.93
CA ASP A 780 15.72 -6.09 0.66
C ASP A 780 14.93 -6.32 -0.65
N TYR A 781 14.74 -7.59 -1.03
CA TYR A 781 14.09 -8.01 -2.26
C TYR A 781 12.59 -7.65 -2.27
N THR A 782 12.00 -7.58 -3.45
CA THR A 782 10.56 -7.35 -3.67
C THR A 782 9.97 -8.52 -4.45
N MET A 783 8.89 -9.14 -3.96
CA MET A 783 8.30 -10.34 -4.57
C MET A 783 7.43 -10.02 -5.79
N MET A 784 6.55 -9.01 -5.70
CA MET A 784 5.71 -8.51 -6.79
C MET A 784 6.41 -7.30 -7.41
N ARG A 785 6.92 -7.44 -8.64
CA ARG A 785 7.88 -6.53 -9.25
C ARG A 785 7.32 -5.92 -10.53
N ALA A 786 7.28 -4.61 -10.60
CA ALA A 786 6.98 -3.91 -11.85
C ALA A 786 8.05 -4.20 -12.92
N LEU A 787 7.65 -4.27 -14.18
CA LEU A 787 8.60 -4.59 -15.26
C LEU A 787 9.82 -3.66 -15.32
N PRO A 788 9.72 -2.33 -15.06
CA PRO A 788 10.89 -1.45 -14.99
C PRO A 788 11.93 -1.79 -13.92
N MET A 789 11.60 -2.59 -12.89
CA MET A 789 12.57 -3.03 -11.88
C MET A 789 13.60 -4.02 -12.45
N ASP A 790 13.16 -4.90 -13.36
CA ASP A 790 14.00 -5.96 -13.94
C ASP A 790 14.47 -5.61 -15.36
N PHE A 791 13.78 -4.70 -16.04
CA PHE A 791 14.01 -4.34 -17.45
C PHE A 791 14.16 -2.82 -17.59
N ALA A 792 15.14 -2.25 -16.86
CA ALA A 792 15.42 -0.81 -16.89
C ALA A 792 15.83 -0.33 -18.30
N GLY A 793 15.61 0.96 -18.57
CA GLY A 793 15.98 1.58 -19.85
C GLY A 793 15.00 1.30 -21.00
N GLN A 794 13.81 0.80 -20.72
CA GLN A 794 12.75 0.52 -21.69
C GLN A 794 11.51 1.39 -21.39
N PRO A 795 11.43 2.62 -21.93
CA PRO A 795 10.36 3.58 -21.56
C PRO A 795 8.94 3.08 -21.84
N TRP A 796 8.74 2.19 -22.82
CA TRP A 796 7.42 1.60 -23.12
C TRP A 796 6.90 0.67 -22.02
N LEU A 797 7.73 0.35 -21.03
CA LEU A 797 7.32 -0.44 -19.86
C LEU A 797 6.85 0.44 -18.69
N HIS A 798 7.06 1.76 -18.75
CA HIS A 798 6.82 2.66 -17.62
C HIS A 798 5.37 2.68 -17.14
N ASP A 799 4.41 2.53 -18.06
CA ASP A 799 2.97 2.57 -17.74
C ASP A 799 2.31 1.18 -17.74
N VAL A 800 3.10 0.10 -17.84
CA VAL A 800 2.58 -1.28 -17.83
C VAL A 800 2.24 -1.68 -16.39
N GLY A 801 0.95 -1.60 -16.05
CA GLY A 801 0.43 -1.91 -14.70
C GLY A 801 -0.45 -3.16 -14.63
N ASP A 802 -0.63 -3.90 -15.74
CA ASP A 802 -1.50 -5.06 -15.86
C ASP A 802 -0.76 -6.39 -16.03
N GLN A 803 0.55 -6.36 -15.86
CA GLN A 803 1.44 -7.53 -15.82
C GLN A 803 2.71 -7.22 -15.02
N TRP A 804 3.31 -8.23 -14.40
CA TRP A 804 4.46 -8.06 -13.51
C TRP A 804 5.33 -9.31 -13.43
N MET A 805 6.55 -9.17 -12.91
CA MET A 805 7.36 -10.30 -12.48
C MET A 805 6.96 -10.70 -11.05
N PHE A 806 6.67 -11.97 -10.85
CA PHE A 806 6.51 -12.55 -9.51
C PHE A 806 7.80 -13.30 -9.16
N GLY A 807 8.67 -12.62 -8.45
CA GLY A 807 10.06 -13.02 -8.28
C GLY A 807 10.85 -12.96 -9.60
N PRO A 808 12.01 -13.64 -9.68
CA PRO A 808 12.91 -13.52 -10.83
C PRO A 808 12.49 -14.36 -12.04
N SER A 809 11.53 -15.28 -11.89
CA SER A 809 11.35 -16.37 -12.84
C SER A 809 9.98 -16.49 -13.47
N ILE A 810 8.97 -15.72 -13.02
CA ILE A 810 7.59 -15.84 -13.53
C ILE A 810 7.03 -14.46 -13.86
N MET A 811 6.76 -14.20 -15.13
CA MET A 811 5.96 -13.05 -15.58
C MET A 811 4.48 -13.44 -15.59
N VAL A 812 3.65 -12.66 -14.93
CA VAL A 812 2.22 -12.89 -14.69
C VAL A 812 1.40 -11.90 -15.49
N CYS A 813 0.46 -12.40 -16.29
CA CYS A 813 -0.36 -11.60 -17.22
C CYS A 813 -1.85 -11.92 -17.03
N PRO A 814 -2.51 -11.42 -15.98
CA PRO A 814 -3.90 -11.79 -15.65
C PRO A 814 -4.90 -11.33 -16.71
N VAL A 815 -6.00 -12.07 -16.82
CA VAL A 815 -7.16 -11.70 -17.65
C VAL A 815 -8.17 -10.96 -16.79
N MET A 816 -8.38 -9.69 -17.06
CA MET A 816 -9.19 -8.79 -16.23
C MET A 816 -10.36 -8.17 -17.00
N THR A 817 -10.96 -8.97 -17.89
CA THR A 817 -12.13 -8.56 -18.69
C THR A 817 -13.06 -9.76 -18.88
N TYR A 818 -14.35 -9.54 -18.64
CA TYR A 818 -15.39 -10.59 -18.79
C TYR A 818 -15.41 -11.16 -20.20
N LYS A 819 -15.55 -12.48 -20.29
CA LYS A 819 -15.58 -13.27 -21.53
C LYS A 819 -14.33 -13.14 -22.41
N ALA A 820 -13.27 -12.48 -21.96
CA ALA A 820 -12.00 -12.48 -22.72
C ALA A 820 -11.39 -13.89 -22.74
N ARG A 821 -10.95 -14.30 -23.94
CA ARG A 821 -10.26 -15.59 -24.18
C ARG A 821 -8.89 -15.39 -24.83
N SER A 822 -8.47 -14.14 -24.90
CA SER A 822 -7.14 -13.70 -25.30
C SER A 822 -6.83 -12.36 -24.66
N ARG A 823 -5.55 -12.05 -24.51
CA ARG A 823 -5.08 -10.72 -24.09
C ARG A 823 -3.82 -10.33 -24.86
N GLU A 824 -3.53 -9.06 -24.88
CA GLU A 824 -2.23 -8.56 -25.31
C GLU A 824 -1.21 -8.72 -24.16
N VAL A 825 -0.03 -9.24 -24.48
CA VAL A 825 1.11 -9.35 -23.55
C VAL A 825 2.27 -8.55 -24.10
N ILE A 826 2.86 -7.71 -23.26
CA ILE A 826 4.07 -6.94 -23.56
C ILE A 826 5.27 -7.75 -23.08
N PHE A 827 6.22 -8.02 -23.96
CA PHE A 827 7.45 -8.74 -23.68
C PHE A 827 8.62 -7.77 -23.58
N PRO A 828 9.23 -7.58 -22.40
CA PRO A 828 10.48 -6.84 -22.27
C PRO A 828 11.59 -7.40 -23.16
N GLU A 829 12.38 -6.51 -23.74
CA GLU A 829 13.54 -6.88 -24.57
C GLU A 829 14.75 -7.31 -23.72
N GLY A 830 15.74 -7.95 -24.34
CA GLY A 830 16.99 -8.37 -23.70
C GLY A 830 16.99 -9.80 -23.17
N THR A 831 15.88 -10.54 -23.29
CA THR A 831 15.78 -11.97 -22.96
C THR A 831 14.79 -12.68 -23.91
N GLY A 832 14.93 -14.00 -24.02
CA GLY A 832 13.88 -14.86 -24.61
C GLY A 832 12.81 -15.16 -23.55
N TRP A 833 11.59 -15.42 -23.99
CA TRP A 833 10.47 -15.75 -23.11
C TRP A 833 9.88 -17.11 -23.45
N TYR A 834 9.68 -17.94 -22.45
CA TYR A 834 9.04 -19.24 -22.58
C TYR A 834 7.61 -19.19 -22.05
N ASP A 835 6.63 -19.61 -22.84
CA ASP A 835 5.26 -19.83 -22.37
C ASP A 835 5.27 -21.02 -21.38
N LEU A 836 4.90 -20.80 -20.14
CA LEU A 836 4.90 -21.83 -19.11
C LEU A 836 3.90 -22.96 -19.37
N HIS A 837 2.81 -22.70 -20.09
CA HIS A 837 1.80 -23.73 -20.38
C HIS A 837 2.24 -24.71 -21.46
N THR A 838 3.09 -24.29 -22.36
CA THR A 838 3.52 -25.12 -23.50
C THR A 838 5.01 -25.47 -23.47
N GLY A 839 5.81 -24.73 -22.72
CA GLY A 839 7.27 -24.78 -22.69
C GLY A 839 7.92 -24.22 -23.97
N ARG A 840 7.17 -23.61 -24.87
CA ARG A 840 7.68 -23.09 -26.14
C ARG A 840 8.31 -21.71 -25.96
N LEU A 841 9.40 -21.48 -26.67
CA LEU A 841 9.99 -20.15 -26.79
C LEU A 841 9.07 -19.25 -27.63
N MET A 842 8.77 -18.06 -27.09
CA MET A 842 7.93 -17.05 -27.75
C MET A 842 8.71 -16.34 -28.87
N PRO A 843 8.02 -15.82 -29.91
CA PRO A 843 8.64 -14.93 -30.87
C PRO A 843 9.28 -13.71 -30.20
N ALA A 844 10.40 -13.23 -30.76
CA ALA A 844 11.06 -12.01 -30.29
C ALA A 844 10.29 -10.75 -30.76
N VAL A 845 9.19 -10.44 -30.10
CA VAL A 845 8.32 -9.28 -30.39
C VAL A 845 8.03 -8.53 -29.08
N ARG A 846 7.77 -7.22 -29.18
CA ARG A 846 7.42 -6.39 -28.01
C ARG A 846 6.02 -6.67 -27.48
N SER A 847 5.11 -7.05 -28.35
CA SER A 847 3.72 -7.27 -27.98
C SER A 847 3.14 -8.40 -28.81
N LEU A 848 2.34 -9.24 -28.21
CA LEU A 848 1.64 -10.33 -28.89
C LEU A 848 0.28 -10.56 -28.21
N ARG A 849 -0.75 -10.75 -29.03
CA ARG A 849 -2.04 -11.26 -28.56
C ARG A 849 -1.94 -12.77 -28.38
N VAL A 850 -2.14 -13.20 -27.13
CA VAL A 850 -2.02 -14.60 -26.71
C VAL A 850 -3.36 -15.17 -26.28
N ASP A 851 -3.54 -16.49 -26.46
CA ASP A 851 -4.72 -17.20 -25.99
C ASP A 851 -4.75 -17.28 -24.45
N ALA A 852 -5.91 -17.02 -23.89
CA ALA A 852 -6.18 -17.10 -22.47
C ALA A 852 -7.57 -17.73 -22.21
N PRO A 853 -7.72 -19.04 -22.50
CA PRO A 853 -8.98 -19.73 -22.28
C PRO A 853 -9.41 -19.67 -20.81
N TYR A 854 -10.65 -19.96 -20.52
CA TYR A 854 -11.18 -19.99 -19.16
C TYR A 854 -10.33 -20.89 -18.26
N GLY A 855 -10.00 -20.41 -17.06
CA GLY A 855 -9.17 -21.16 -16.10
C GLY A 855 -7.66 -21.18 -16.43
N ARG A 856 -7.20 -20.31 -17.33
CA ARG A 856 -5.80 -20.24 -17.71
C ARG A 856 -5.29 -18.79 -17.74
N ILE A 857 -4.48 -18.46 -16.76
CA ILE A 857 -3.74 -17.20 -16.73
C ILE A 857 -2.45 -17.33 -17.58
N PRO A 858 -2.15 -16.45 -18.54
CA PRO A 858 -0.89 -16.47 -19.26
C PRO A 858 0.30 -16.22 -18.33
N LEU A 859 1.28 -17.12 -18.36
CA LEU A 859 2.49 -17.09 -17.54
C LEU A 859 3.72 -17.34 -18.41
N TYR A 860 4.79 -16.59 -18.17
CA TYR A 860 6.03 -16.70 -18.93
C TYR A 860 7.25 -16.75 -18.02
N ALA A 861 8.26 -17.52 -18.46
CA ALA A 861 9.57 -17.53 -17.82
C ALA A 861 10.61 -16.86 -18.74
N PRO A 862 11.47 -15.97 -18.25
CA PRO A 862 12.60 -15.48 -19.03
C PRO A 862 13.64 -16.58 -19.23
N ALA A 863 14.41 -16.51 -20.30
CA ALA A 863 15.57 -17.38 -20.50
C ALA A 863 16.52 -17.27 -19.29
N GLY A 864 17.06 -18.37 -18.82
CA GLY A 864 17.86 -18.49 -17.60
C GLY A 864 17.03 -18.67 -16.31
N ALA A 865 15.70 -18.63 -16.38
CA ALA A 865 14.86 -18.83 -15.20
C ALA A 865 15.07 -20.20 -14.57
N ILE A 866 15.07 -20.24 -13.24
CA ILE A 866 15.08 -21.46 -12.43
C ILE A 866 13.87 -21.39 -11.49
N ILE A 867 12.95 -22.35 -11.61
CA ILE A 867 11.74 -22.40 -10.77
C ILE A 867 11.76 -23.67 -9.93
N PRO A 868 12.06 -23.56 -8.61
CA PRO A 868 11.97 -24.71 -7.71
C PRO A 868 10.50 -24.98 -7.32
N VAL A 869 10.13 -26.25 -7.39
CA VAL A 869 8.78 -26.75 -7.10
C VAL A 869 8.88 -27.82 -6.03
N GLY A 870 8.06 -27.72 -4.99
CA GLY A 870 8.01 -28.63 -3.86
C GLY A 870 6.98 -29.76 -4.03
N PRO A 871 6.73 -30.57 -2.96
CA PRO A 871 5.70 -31.61 -2.95
C PRO A 871 4.28 -31.01 -3.02
N ALA A 872 3.29 -31.85 -3.32
CA ALA A 872 1.89 -31.50 -3.13
C ALA A 872 1.58 -31.47 -1.62
N LEU A 873 0.98 -30.36 -1.15
CA LEU A 873 0.75 -30.12 0.28
C LEU A 873 -0.71 -29.71 0.52
N GLN A 874 -1.25 -30.02 1.69
CA GLN A 874 -2.52 -29.50 2.19
C GLN A 874 -2.32 -28.25 3.07
N TYR A 875 -1.12 -28.08 3.64
CA TYR A 875 -0.67 -26.89 4.36
C TYR A 875 0.88 -26.79 4.30
N ALA A 876 1.42 -25.59 4.41
CA ALA A 876 2.83 -25.28 4.10
C ALA A 876 3.88 -26.11 4.89
N THR A 877 3.50 -26.64 6.05
CA THR A 877 4.39 -27.39 6.94
C THR A 877 4.07 -28.90 7.04
N GLU A 878 3.20 -29.41 6.14
CA GLU A 878 2.73 -30.81 6.16
C GLU A 878 3.87 -31.82 5.94
N LEU A 879 4.65 -31.60 4.90
CA LEU A 879 5.75 -32.50 4.52
C LEU A 879 7.04 -31.71 4.30
N PRO A 880 8.18 -32.32 4.63
CA PRO A 880 9.45 -31.74 4.26
C PRO A 880 9.65 -31.75 2.73
N ALA A 881 10.30 -30.73 2.19
CA ALA A 881 10.64 -30.68 0.75
C ALA A 881 11.89 -31.55 0.45
N ASP A 882 11.77 -32.86 0.66
CA ASP A 882 12.86 -33.84 0.46
C ASP A 882 13.14 -34.09 -1.03
N THR A 883 12.17 -33.84 -1.89
CA THR A 883 12.31 -33.81 -3.34
C THR A 883 11.90 -32.44 -3.86
N LEU A 884 12.81 -31.76 -4.58
CA LEU A 884 12.55 -30.51 -5.27
C LEU A 884 12.72 -30.71 -6.79
N ARG A 885 11.70 -30.30 -7.55
CA ARG A 885 11.80 -30.25 -9.00
C ARG A 885 12.26 -28.85 -9.41
N LEU A 886 13.28 -28.77 -10.25
CA LEU A 886 13.82 -27.54 -10.81
C LEU A 886 13.47 -27.46 -12.29
N TYR A 887 12.65 -26.50 -12.69
CA TYR A 887 12.50 -26.16 -14.10
C TYR A 887 13.60 -25.15 -14.48
N VAL A 888 14.41 -25.49 -15.47
CA VAL A 888 15.55 -24.68 -15.93
C VAL A 888 15.34 -24.33 -17.39
N TYR A 889 15.26 -23.04 -17.70
CA TYR A 889 14.98 -22.53 -19.05
C TYR A 889 16.28 -22.07 -19.73
N ALA A 890 16.56 -22.64 -20.90
CA ALA A 890 17.78 -22.34 -21.69
C ALA A 890 17.79 -20.94 -22.31
N GLY A 891 18.94 -20.53 -22.84
CA GLY A 891 19.14 -19.31 -23.63
C GLY A 891 19.82 -18.16 -22.89
N ARG A 892 20.11 -18.31 -21.59
CA ARG A 892 20.87 -17.35 -20.78
C ARG A 892 21.35 -18.02 -19.51
N ASP A 893 22.45 -17.50 -18.93
CA ASP A 893 22.87 -17.87 -17.58
C ASP A 893 21.80 -17.50 -16.57
N GLY A 894 21.59 -18.35 -15.55
CA GLY A 894 20.58 -18.17 -14.54
C GLY A 894 21.04 -18.53 -13.13
N SER A 895 20.36 -17.98 -12.14
CA SER A 895 20.62 -18.31 -10.74
C SER A 895 19.37 -18.24 -9.90
N PHE A 896 19.33 -19.09 -8.87
CA PHE A 896 18.32 -19.03 -7.80
C PHE A 896 18.97 -19.47 -6.48
N GLN A 897 18.68 -18.78 -5.39
CA GLN A 897 19.13 -19.18 -4.06
C GLN A 897 17.97 -19.73 -3.25
N LEU A 898 18.00 -21.00 -2.92
CA LEU A 898 17.09 -21.57 -1.93
C LEU A 898 17.41 -21.00 -0.55
N TYR A 899 16.36 -20.62 0.19
CA TYR A 899 16.40 -20.24 1.59
C TYR A 899 15.50 -21.15 2.41
N GLU A 900 15.98 -21.62 3.56
CA GLU A 900 15.23 -22.45 4.49
C GLU A 900 15.61 -22.12 5.93
N ASP A 901 14.63 -22.16 6.83
CA ASP A 901 14.78 -22.05 8.27
C ASP A 901 13.70 -22.90 8.99
N GLU A 902 13.51 -22.68 10.28
CA GLU A 902 12.51 -23.40 11.09
C GLU A 902 11.04 -23.04 10.78
N GLY A 903 10.78 -22.06 9.91
CA GLY A 903 9.46 -21.71 9.37
C GLY A 903 8.63 -20.71 10.20
N ASP A 904 8.76 -20.67 11.51
CA ASP A 904 7.91 -19.84 12.40
C ASP A 904 8.64 -19.27 13.63
N GLY A 905 9.93 -19.51 13.80
CA GLY A 905 10.75 -18.97 14.89
C GLY A 905 11.65 -17.83 14.45
N TYR A 906 12.22 -17.11 15.40
CA TYR A 906 13.20 -16.03 15.16
C TYR A 906 14.65 -16.54 15.09
N GLY A 907 14.86 -17.82 14.81
CA GLY A 907 16.20 -18.40 14.67
C GLY A 907 17.03 -17.74 13.58
N TYR A 908 16.40 -17.25 12.52
CA TYR A 908 17.08 -16.55 11.44
C TYR A 908 17.82 -15.27 11.88
N GLU A 909 17.33 -14.56 12.91
CA GLU A 909 18.02 -13.40 13.50
C GLU A 909 19.34 -13.80 14.19
N GLN A 910 19.50 -15.09 14.52
CA GLN A 910 20.67 -15.68 15.17
C GLN A 910 21.50 -16.52 14.19
N GLY A 911 21.29 -16.36 12.89
CA GLY A 911 22.00 -17.13 11.86
C GLY A 911 21.54 -18.58 11.72
N ARG A 912 20.42 -18.98 12.33
CA ARG A 912 19.84 -20.35 12.20
C ARG A 912 18.95 -20.45 10.95
N TYR A 913 19.57 -20.50 9.81
CA TYR A 913 18.97 -20.75 8.52
C TYR A 913 19.98 -21.40 7.58
N ALA A 914 19.54 -21.87 6.43
CA ALA A 914 20.41 -22.44 5.42
C ALA A 914 20.08 -21.87 4.03
N THR A 915 21.11 -21.73 3.20
CA THR A 915 20.96 -21.36 1.78
C THR A 915 21.70 -22.33 0.87
N VAL A 916 21.18 -22.50 -0.36
CA VAL A 916 21.81 -23.25 -1.43
C VAL A 916 21.72 -22.44 -2.72
N ASP A 917 22.87 -22.01 -3.26
CA ASP A 917 22.93 -21.35 -4.55
C ASP A 917 22.80 -22.37 -5.69
N ILE A 918 21.86 -22.13 -6.59
CA ILE A 918 21.65 -22.92 -7.80
C ILE A 918 22.01 -22.03 -8.98
N ARG A 919 22.95 -22.46 -9.84
CA ARG A 919 23.44 -21.68 -10.99
C ARG A 919 23.40 -22.50 -12.25
N TYR A 920 22.85 -21.94 -13.29
CA TYR A 920 22.85 -22.48 -14.63
C TYR A 920 23.77 -21.67 -15.52
N ASN A 921 24.69 -22.35 -16.21
CA ASN A 921 25.52 -21.75 -17.26
C ASN A 921 25.05 -22.24 -18.62
N ASP A 922 24.57 -21.34 -19.46
CA ASP A 922 23.95 -21.66 -20.72
C ASP A 922 24.98 -22.16 -21.77
N ALA A 923 26.15 -21.52 -21.82
CA ALA A 923 27.18 -21.89 -22.79
C ALA A 923 27.69 -23.34 -22.61
N THR A 924 27.81 -23.80 -21.37
CA THR A 924 28.24 -25.18 -21.06
C THR A 924 27.07 -26.12 -20.78
N ARG A 925 25.84 -25.61 -20.73
CA ARG A 925 24.62 -26.36 -20.34
C ARG A 925 24.77 -27.08 -19.00
N CYS A 926 25.50 -26.48 -18.06
CA CYS A 926 25.74 -27.03 -16.74
C CYS A 926 24.88 -26.36 -15.68
N LEU A 927 24.21 -27.17 -14.86
CA LEU A 927 23.54 -26.74 -13.62
C LEU A 927 24.40 -27.09 -12.44
N THR A 928 24.84 -26.10 -11.65
CA THR A 928 25.58 -26.27 -10.41
C THR A 928 24.65 -26.05 -9.25
N ILE A 929 24.50 -27.04 -8.37
CA ILE A 929 23.87 -26.93 -7.06
C ILE A 929 25.00 -26.73 -6.08
N GLY A 930 25.10 -25.54 -5.49
CA GLY A 930 26.21 -25.12 -4.64
C GLY A 930 26.24 -25.84 -3.30
N ARG A 931 27.35 -25.67 -2.58
CA ARG A 931 27.46 -26.17 -1.22
C ARG A 931 26.45 -25.45 -0.32
N ARG A 932 25.74 -26.21 0.54
CA ARG A 932 24.83 -25.65 1.55
C ARG A 932 25.60 -24.77 2.52
N GLN A 933 25.07 -23.54 2.74
CA GLN A 933 25.58 -22.60 3.73
C GLN A 933 24.62 -22.55 4.91
N GLY A 934 25.14 -22.59 6.14
CA GLY A 934 24.33 -22.49 7.36
C GLY A 934 23.66 -23.80 7.79
N LYS A 935 22.92 -23.72 8.90
CA LYS A 935 22.17 -24.82 9.50
C LYS A 935 21.08 -24.30 10.42
N PHE A 936 20.02 -25.09 10.62
CA PHE A 936 18.93 -24.79 11.55
C PHE A 936 18.35 -26.10 12.13
N PRO A 937 17.62 -26.07 13.25
CA PRO A 937 16.92 -27.21 13.80
C PRO A 937 15.90 -27.82 12.83
N GLY A 938 15.90 -29.13 12.63
CA GLY A 938 14.98 -29.80 11.71
C GLY A 938 15.38 -29.75 10.23
N MET A 939 16.56 -29.19 9.90
CA MET A 939 17.03 -29.11 8.52
C MET A 939 17.21 -30.51 7.88
N LEU A 940 16.72 -30.64 6.65
CA LEU A 940 16.93 -31.85 5.83
C LEU A 940 18.43 -32.02 5.51
N ARG A 941 18.99 -33.19 5.86
CA ARG A 941 20.37 -33.50 5.54
C ARG A 941 20.56 -34.03 4.12
N HIS A 942 19.55 -34.73 3.61
CA HIS A 942 19.51 -35.34 2.28
C HIS A 942 18.32 -34.84 1.53
N ARG A 943 18.50 -34.60 0.24
CA ARG A 943 17.43 -34.12 -0.68
C ARG A 943 17.69 -34.66 -2.07
N ARG A 944 16.63 -34.94 -2.80
CA ARG A 944 16.68 -35.23 -4.21
C ARG A 944 16.28 -34.00 -5.02
N PHE A 945 17.04 -33.68 -6.06
CA PHE A 945 16.64 -32.73 -7.08
C PHE A 945 16.26 -33.43 -8.36
N GLU A 946 15.11 -33.09 -8.91
CA GLU A 946 14.62 -33.50 -10.23
C GLU A 946 14.74 -32.29 -11.15
N VAL A 947 15.56 -32.36 -12.20
CA VAL A 947 15.81 -31.24 -13.11
C VAL A 947 15.09 -31.45 -14.42
N VAL A 948 14.14 -30.59 -14.74
CA VAL A 948 13.45 -30.49 -16.03
C VAL A 948 14.11 -29.36 -16.81
N TYR A 949 14.83 -29.77 -17.88
CA TYR A 949 15.52 -28.80 -18.75
C TYR A 949 14.65 -28.47 -19.95
N VAL A 950 14.30 -27.18 -20.10
CA VAL A 950 13.40 -26.66 -21.14
C VAL A 950 14.22 -25.88 -22.17
N THR A 951 14.15 -26.32 -23.42
CA THR A 951 14.87 -25.67 -24.55
C THR A 951 13.90 -25.41 -25.69
N PRO A 952 14.27 -24.57 -26.69
CA PRO A 952 13.46 -24.40 -27.90
C PRO A 952 13.19 -25.72 -28.64
N ASP A 953 14.17 -26.62 -28.62
CA ASP A 953 14.10 -27.92 -29.31
C ASP A 953 13.36 -28.99 -28.50
N THR A 954 13.34 -28.85 -27.19
CA THR A 954 12.69 -29.78 -26.26
C THR A 954 11.76 -29.01 -25.29
N PRO A 955 10.65 -28.44 -25.79
CA PRO A 955 9.72 -27.73 -24.96
C PRO A 955 9.07 -28.66 -23.94
N GLN A 956 9.02 -28.22 -22.69
CA GLN A 956 8.38 -28.92 -21.58
C GLN A 956 7.42 -27.96 -20.86
N PRO A 957 6.14 -28.29 -20.74
CA PRO A 957 5.21 -27.44 -19.99
C PRO A 957 5.57 -27.39 -18.51
N PHE A 958 5.32 -26.26 -17.88
CA PHE A 958 5.36 -26.13 -16.43
C PHE A 958 4.13 -26.81 -15.84
N ALA A 959 4.27 -28.07 -15.46
CA ALA A 959 3.19 -28.92 -14.97
C ALA A 959 3.60 -29.57 -13.63
N PRO A 960 3.56 -28.81 -12.50
CA PRO A 960 4.01 -29.31 -11.19
C PRO A 960 3.27 -30.55 -10.71
N GLU A 961 1.99 -30.68 -11.05
CA GLU A 961 1.14 -31.81 -10.65
C GLU A 961 1.40 -33.08 -11.50
N ALA A 962 1.99 -32.93 -12.66
CA ALA A 962 2.24 -34.05 -13.57
C ALA A 962 3.59 -34.74 -13.29
N PRO A 963 3.72 -36.04 -13.61
CA PRO A 963 5.04 -36.70 -13.65
C PRO A 963 5.97 -36.01 -14.64
N ALA A 964 7.28 -36.00 -14.36
CA ALA A 964 8.32 -35.46 -15.24
C ALA A 964 9.28 -36.58 -15.69
N PRO A 965 8.91 -37.42 -16.65
CA PRO A 965 9.69 -38.60 -17.04
C PRO A 965 11.05 -38.27 -17.65
N THR A 966 11.20 -37.05 -18.18
CA THR A 966 12.46 -36.54 -18.75
C THR A 966 13.38 -35.88 -17.73
N ALA A 967 12.99 -35.78 -16.45
CA ALA A 967 13.77 -35.13 -15.42
C ALA A 967 15.05 -35.93 -15.10
N LYS A 968 16.17 -35.20 -15.02
CA LYS A 968 17.41 -35.75 -14.47
C LYS A 968 17.36 -35.70 -12.95
N SER A 969 17.60 -36.85 -12.28
CA SER A 969 17.51 -36.92 -10.82
C SER A 969 18.89 -36.99 -10.20
N VAL A 970 19.14 -36.29 -9.08
CA VAL A 970 20.39 -36.30 -8.34
C VAL A 970 20.14 -36.18 -6.84
N GLU A 971 20.93 -36.98 -6.08
CA GLU A 971 20.95 -36.90 -4.62
C GLU A 971 21.88 -35.78 -4.14
N TYR A 972 21.39 -34.95 -3.25
CA TYR A 972 22.14 -33.85 -2.67
C TYR A 972 22.29 -34.03 -1.15
N ARG A 973 23.54 -34.00 -0.67
CA ARG A 973 23.89 -34.17 0.74
C ARG A 973 24.51 -32.93 1.39
N GLY A 974 24.50 -31.82 0.71
CA GLY A 974 25.03 -30.53 1.18
C GLY A 974 26.34 -30.11 0.53
N ASP A 975 27.05 -31.00 -0.19
CA ASP A 975 28.23 -30.65 -0.97
C ASP A 975 27.85 -30.17 -2.38
N ALA A 976 28.68 -29.32 -2.97
CA ALA A 976 28.44 -28.83 -4.32
C ALA A 976 28.48 -29.98 -5.34
N LEU A 977 27.59 -29.92 -6.33
CA LEU A 977 27.54 -30.84 -7.44
C LEU A 977 27.19 -30.13 -8.74
N THR A 978 27.60 -30.67 -9.87
CA THR A 978 27.31 -30.14 -11.21
C THR A 978 26.68 -31.24 -12.08
N LEU A 979 25.62 -30.83 -12.79
CA LEU A 979 24.89 -31.68 -13.73
C LEU A 979 25.07 -31.13 -15.15
N GLN A 980 25.41 -31.95 -16.08
CA GLN A 980 25.31 -31.67 -17.52
C GLN A 980 23.84 -31.83 -17.93
N LEU A 981 23.20 -30.77 -18.45
CA LEU A 981 21.81 -30.76 -18.91
C LEU A 981 21.66 -31.15 -20.37
#